data_2224ed8a9fc30f9804a3cf8878867f52
#
_entry.id   2224ed8a9fc30f9804a3cf8878867f52
#
_cell.length_a   1.000
_cell.length_b   1.000
_cell.length_c   1.000
_cell.angle_alpha   90.00
_cell.angle_beta   90.00
_cell.angle_gamma   90.00
#
_symmetry.space_group_name_H-M   'P 1'
#
loop_
_entity.id
_entity.type
_entity.pdbx_description
1 polymer ?
#
loop_
_entity_poly.entity_id
_entity_poly.type
_entity_poly.pdbx_seq_one_letter_code
_entity_poly.pdbx_strand_id
1 'polypeptide(L)'
;MPSSIRSPQGDAKTASATAAEAERCRVVGGVEGANMVKMAVGVAIAALLGTTAMAQPMDADFAKSVKAWTTKPEFSSPLVDHLPVSDIVPSPKQILGSHIGAPKVLHYYEQIVGYYRALAEKSPRIKIIEIGKTEEGRENIVVMISSEENLAKLDTYKANLALLADPRRLPAADAPAVIAGTKPIYHLSAGLHSAETGPPEMLMELAYRLLTDEGEMIRGIRDNLVVALSPVLEADGRDRYVDWYYRNLIDETDDRNKPGGPPYWGKYIYHDNNRDINFSDVSARHLMNYYLEWHPPVLHELHESVPFLYTYSGQAPQNPDLDPILFGELPWFANYEMAQLTKYGMPGVWTHGFVDAWTPGYLAFMSSNHNGMLRMYETFGNGGATTMLRHVAPEVQTSVRGGDWTKRDWYRPSPPYKEVVWSMRNNTNYMQTGVLTALELAAKHPNVILENFYKKSANAVENGRTKAPYAYIIPGGQKDETRVAFVTNLLRLQGIEVGRMAKAVKLKDRSYPAGSLVVKLDQPYGRLAKILLRKQDNYPDEKLGTYDDAAWTMGMMARVDIAEVDDKAALDIPTTPVDRLTPRGSISGRGAGTYAVLDNGSVGLATLRYRLRDAKVSVVEADFKAGGKTVPAGSLLVEGGAYDALKPAVETLGLEAVSVSGKPTAHETALPRTALFSTWGSSEKVGWVRYAFDQHEIAYDLVFKEQIRAGNLRDRYDVIILPTQGRSTKDIVFDIPVKGKPLPYTKTDRYRFLGDYGASEDVRGGMGLEGVVELRKFVEAGGTLITTGDASAVPVEFGLIDDIVSTRAPGDFYAPGPIVKAKVLQPKNPVFYGYDEAEMPVRWASNTLYGVPERLKGRVMMEFPGGKEGVLSGFMRGADGVKDRAAILNIPQGEGRILMFATNPVWRWQNLGEFRMLYNALINWKQLGITDVAPPVPAPIAAVSAE
;
A
#
# COMPACT_ATOMS: atom_id res chain seq x y z
N MET A 1 11.93 11.56 -46.95
CA MET A 1 12.33 10.84 -48.18
C MET A 1 12.58 9.38 -47.77
N PRO A 2 11.92 8.43 -48.41
CA PRO A 2 11.98 7.03 -48.06
C PRO A 2 13.03 6.28 -48.89
N SER A 3 13.71 5.32 -48.35
CA SER A 3 14.42 4.32 -49.12
C SER A 3 13.89 2.91 -48.82
N SER A 4 13.29 2.38 -49.83
CA SER A 4 12.77 1.04 -50.02
C SER A 4 13.84 -0.02 -50.04
N ILE A 5 13.59 -1.19 -49.46
CA ILE A 5 14.22 -2.45 -49.88
C ILE A 5 13.15 -3.53 -50.03
N ARG A 6 13.15 -4.14 -51.20
CA ARG A 6 12.23 -5.13 -51.75
C ARG A 6 12.44 -6.53 -51.13
N SER A 7 11.34 -7.25 -51.03
CA SER A 7 11.28 -8.73 -50.95
C SER A 7 11.53 -9.39 -52.32
N PRO A 8 11.95 -10.63 -52.41
CA PRO A 8 11.71 -11.44 -53.59
C PRO A 8 10.62 -12.49 -53.34
N GLN A 9 9.68 -12.48 -54.29
CA GLN A 9 8.75 -13.57 -54.59
C GLN A 9 9.50 -14.72 -55.31
N GLY A 10 9.07 -15.94 -55.06
CA GLY A 10 9.49 -17.14 -55.83
C GLY A 10 8.44 -18.23 -55.72
N ASP A 11 7.75 -18.36 -56.75
CA ASP A 11 6.77 -19.22 -57.39
C ASP A 11 6.36 -20.56 -56.76
N ALA A 12 5.08 -20.78 -56.88
CA ALA A 12 4.31 -22.01 -56.75
C ALA A 12 4.57 -23.02 -57.86
N LYS A 13 4.59 -24.31 -57.52
CA LYS A 13 4.08 -25.37 -58.43
C LYS A 13 3.40 -26.50 -57.64
N THR A 14 2.24 -26.75 -58.07
CA THR A 14 1.25 -27.81 -57.83
C THR A 14 1.79 -29.23 -58.09
N ALA A 15 1.31 -30.14 -57.26
CA ALA A 15 0.93 -31.51 -57.73
C ALA A 15 -0.01 -32.19 -56.72
N SER A 16 -1.05 -32.73 -57.29
CA SER A 16 -2.23 -33.33 -56.70
C SER A 16 -2.10 -34.87 -56.54
N ALA A 17 -3.05 -35.44 -55.77
CA ALA A 17 -3.59 -36.78 -55.79
C ALA A 17 -2.71 -37.86 -55.13
N THR A 18 -3.20 -38.85 -54.40
CA THR A 18 -4.43 -39.66 -54.45
C THR A 18 -4.64 -40.41 -53.14
N ALA A 19 -5.89 -40.78 -52.88
CA ALA A 19 -6.37 -41.57 -51.77
C ALA A 19 -6.12 -43.08 -51.98
N ALA A 20 -6.46 -43.80 -50.86
CA ALA A 20 -6.72 -45.25 -50.72
C ALA A 20 -5.48 -46.09 -50.37
N GLU A 21 -5.50 -46.83 -49.25
CA GLU A 21 -6.14 -48.14 -49.13
C GLU A 21 -6.05 -48.63 -47.69
N ALA A 22 -7.20 -49.12 -47.19
CA ALA A 22 -7.32 -49.94 -46.03
C ALA A 22 -7.19 -51.41 -46.45
N GLU A 23 -6.47 -52.21 -45.66
CA GLU A 23 -6.75 -53.66 -45.58
C GLU A 23 -5.97 -54.32 -44.42
N ARG A 24 -6.69 -54.81 -43.43
CA ARG A 24 -6.91 -56.17 -42.95
C ARG A 24 -5.66 -57.05 -42.76
N CYS A 25 -5.41 -57.45 -41.56
CA CYS A 25 -4.87 -58.75 -41.22
C CYS A 25 -5.80 -59.52 -40.23
N ARG A 26 -6.54 -60.48 -40.75
CA ARG A 26 -7.12 -61.60 -40.00
C ARG A 26 -6.04 -62.70 -39.90
N VAL A 27 -5.94 -63.30 -38.70
CA VAL A 27 -5.29 -64.59 -38.55
C VAL A 27 -6.33 -65.60 -38.06
N VAL A 28 -6.32 -66.71 -38.77
CA VAL A 28 -7.20 -67.91 -38.64
C VAL A 28 -6.48 -69.00 -37.85
N GLY A 29 -7.26 -69.80 -37.20
CA GLY A 29 -6.96 -71.21 -36.88
C GLY A 29 -6.84 -71.49 -35.37
N GLY A 30 -7.53 -72.30 -34.74
CA GLY A 30 -8.37 -73.49 -35.14
C GLY A 30 -8.09 -74.63 -34.20
N VAL A 31 -9.11 -75.07 -33.49
CA VAL A 31 -9.60 -76.46 -33.34
C VAL A 31 -9.08 -77.31 -32.17
N GLU A 32 -10.06 -77.66 -31.32
CA GLU A 32 -10.47 -78.98 -30.74
C GLU A 32 -9.80 -79.55 -29.49
N GLY A 33 -10.62 -79.96 -28.56
CA GLY A 33 -10.36 -80.95 -27.56
C GLY A 33 -11.29 -80.94 -26.30
N ALA A 34 -12.45 -81.53 -26.40
CA ALA A 34 -13.33 -81.73 -25.29
C ALA A 34 -12.76 -82.70 -24.25
N ASN A 35 -13.02 -82.49 -22.96
CA ASN A 35 -13.51 -83.51 -22.06
C ASN A 35 -14.09 -82.95 -20.76
N MET A 36 -15.31 -83.47 -20.44
CA MET A 36 -16.03 -83.21 -19.19
C MET A 36 -15.42 -83.98 -18.01
N VAL A 37 -15.21 -83.23 -16.88
CA VAL A 37 -15.31 -83.90 -15.56
C VAL A 37 -16.11 -82.96 -14.66
N LYS A 38 -17.29 -83.43 -14.29
CA LYS A 38 -18.14 -82.83 -13.23
C LYS A 38 -17.49 -83.12 -11.89
N MET A 39 -17.22 -82.08 -11.15
CA MET A 39 -17.06 -82.15 -9.71
C MET A 39 -17.71 -80.94 -9.07
N ALA A 40 -18.72 -81.22 -8.27
CA ALA A 40 -19.44 -80.24 -7.48
C ALA A 40 -18.59 -79.80 -6.33
N VAL A 41 -18.35 -78.52 -6.26
CA VAL A 41 -17.79 -77.86 -5.06
C VAL A 41 -18.67 -76.63 -4.79
N GLY A 42 -19.10 -76.58 -3.54
CA GLY A 42 -20.09 -75.64 -3.05
C GLY A 42 -19.80 -74.16 -3.30
N VAL A 43 -20.84 -73.48 -3.64
CA VAL A 43 -20.90 -72.02 -3.78
C VAL A 43 -20.82 -71.39 -2.39
N ALA A 44 -19.66 -70.90 -1.97
CA ALA A 44 -19.57 -69.87 -0.96
C ALA A 44 -19.64 -68.52 -1.72
N ILE A 45 -20.86 -67.96 -1.81
CA ILE A 45 -21.06 -66.58 -2.21
C ILE A 45 -20.53 -65.74 -1.07
N ALA A 46 -19.27 -65.32 -1.16
CA ALA A 46 -18.76 -64.17 -0.42
C ALA A 46 -19.41 -62.96 -1.08
N ALA A 47 -20.44 -62.44 -0.47
CA ALA A 47 -20.98 -61.14 -0.78
C ALA A 47 -19.88 -60.11 -0.53
N LEU A 48 -19.13 -59.74 -1.55
CA LEU A 48 -18.44 -58.45 -1.58
C LEU A 48 -19.55 -57.39 -1.54
N LEU A 49 -19.93 -56.98 -0.34
CA LEU A 49 -20.53 -55.71 -0.09
C LEU A 49 -19.48 -54.65 -0.48
N GLY A 50 -19.43 -54.36 -1.77
CA GLY A 50 -18.94 -53.07 -2.22
C GLY A 50 -19.83 -52.03 -1.56
N THR A 51 -19.35 -51.40 -0.51
CA THR A 51 -19.89 -50.14 -0.03
C THR A 51 -19.80 -49.17 -1.19
N THR A 52 -20.86 -49.05 -1.99
CA THR A 52 -21.06 -47.87 -2.80
C THR A 52 -21.07 -46.72 -1.81
N ALA A 53 -19.96 -45.98 -1.77
CA ALA A 53 -19.93 -44.73 -1.04
C ALA A 53 -21.16 -43.95 -1.56
N MET A 54 -22.20 -43.83 -0.73
CA MET A 54 -23.33 -42.99 -1.06
C MET A 54 -22.79 -41.60 -1.34
N ALA A 55 -23.12 -41.04 -2.51
CA ALA A 55 -22.72 -39.70 -2.87
C ALA A 55 -23.16 -38.75 -1.74
N GLN A 56 -22.24 -37.90 -1.28
CA GLN A 56 -22.52 -36.93 -0.22
C GLN A 56 -23.77 -36.10 -0.61
N PRO A 57 -24.77 -35.95 0.29
CA PRO A 57 -25.95 -35.16 -0.02
C PRO A 57 -25.58 -33.67 -0.25
N MET A 58 -26.18 -33.09 -1.27
CA MET A 58 -26.01 -31.70 -1.64
C MET A 58 -27.23 -30.86 -1.25
N ASP A 59 -27.01 -29.62 -0.86
CA ASP A 59 -28.03 -28.66 -0.45
C ASP A 59 -28.80 -28.17 -1.69
N ALA A 60 -30.02 -28.69 -1.86
CA ALA A 60 -30.90 -28.34 -2.98
C ALA A 60 -31.39 -26.89 -2.91
N ASP A 61 -31.52 -26.33 -1.71
CA ASP A 61 -31.90 -24.92 -1.52
C ASP A 61 -30.75 -23.97 -1.89
N PHE A 62 -29.52 -24.35 -1.56
CA PHE A 62 -28.33 -23.64 -2.03
C PHE A 62 -28.28 -23.63 -3.57
N ALA A 63 -28.35 -24.77 -4.20
CA ALA A 63 -28.29 -24.88 -5.67
C ALA A 63 -29.39 -24.06 -6.36
N LYS A 64 -30.62 -24.05 -5.81
CA LYS A 64 -31.71 -23.20 -6.28
C LYS A 64 -31.41 -21.72 -6.12
N SER A 65 -30.85 -21.32 -4.98
CA SER A 65 -30.49 -19.93 -4.68
C SER A 65 -29.38 -19.43 -5.58
N VAL A 66 -28.30 -20.21 -5.75
CA VAL A 66 -27.18 -19.89 -6.66
C VAL A 66 -27.69 -19.68 -8.08
N LYS A 67 -28.53 -20.62 -8.58
CA LYS A 67 -29.11 -20.50 -9.92
C LYS A 67 -29.99 -19.24 -10.08
N ALA A 68 -30.74 -18.87 -9.04
CA ALA A 68 -31.63 -17.71 -9.08
C ALA A 68 -30.86 -16.38 -9.03
N TRP A 69 -29.73 -16.33 -8.34
CA TRP A 69 -28.93 -15.10 -8.13
C TRP A 69 -27.79 -14.94 -9.14
N THR A 70 -27.41 -16.00 -9.86
CA THR A 70 -26.49 -15.95 -10.99
C THR A 70 -27.21 -15.35 -12.20
N THR A 71 -26.75 -14.20 -12.67
CA THR A 71 -27.50 -13.42 -13.67
C THR A 71 -27.43 -13.97 -15.09
N LYS A 72 -26.42 -14.81 -15.38
CA LYS A 72 -26.29 -15.57 -16.62
C LYS A 72 -25.70 -16.96 -16.32
N PRO A 73 -26.14 -18.04 -16.99
CA PRO A 73 -25.64 -19.39 -16.71
C PRO A 73 -24.10 -19.52 -16.78
N GLU A 74 -23.46 -18.82 -17.73
CA GLU A 74 -22.01 -18.81 -17.91
C GLU A 74 -21.23 -18.07 -16.80
N PHE A 75 -21.90 -17.44 -15.85
CA PHE A 75 -21.27 -16.80 -14.70
C PHE A 75 -21.17 -17.72 -13.48
N SER A 76 -21.24 -19.03 -13.70
CA SER A 76 -21.03 -20.06 -12.71
C SER A 76 -20.18 -21.19 -13.26
N SER A 77 -19.68 -22.05 -12.38
CA SER A 77 -18.94 -23.25 -12.72
C SER A 77 -19.45 -24.47 -11.95
N PRO A 78 -19.13 -25.70 -12.40
CA PRO A 78 -19.42 -26.91 -11.63
C PRO A 78 -18.75 -27.00 -10.27
N LEU A 79 -17.80 -26.12 -9.95
CA LEU A 79 -17.10 -26.08 -8.65
C LEU A 79 -17.91 -25.35 -7.57
N VAL A 80 -18.86 -24.48 -7.97
CA VAL A 80 -19.52 -23.55 -7.04
C VAL A 80 -21.05 -23.56 -7.14
N ASP A 81 -21.64 -24.39 -8.03
CA ASP A 81 -23.09 -24.51 -8.23
C ASP A 81 -23.80 -25.38 -7.19
N HIS A 82 -23.07 -26.07 -6.34
CA HIS A 82 -23.54 -26.97 -5.28
C HIS A 82 -22.81 -26.69 -3.96
N LEU A 83 -23.38 -27.12 -2.85
CA LEU A 83 -22.77 -27.09 -1.52
C LEU A 83 -23.18 -28.38 -0.77
N PRO A 84 -22.24 -29.08 -0.11
CA PRO A 84 -22.61 -30.29 0.63
C PRO A 84 -23.43 -29.98 1.89
N VAL A 85 -24.28 -30.91 2.29
CA VAL A 85 -24.96 -30.88 3.57
C VAL A 85 -24.07 -31.51 4.64
N SER A 86 -24.02 -30.90 5.80
CA SER A 86 -23.36 -31.45 7.00
C SER A 86 -24.30 -31.37 8.19
N ASP A 87 -24.41 -32.48 8.93
CA ASP A 87 -25.16 -32.52 10.19
C ASP A 87 -24.36 -31.97 11.38
N ILE A 88 -23.07 -31.75 11.21
CA ILE A 88 -22.14 -31.33 12.30
C ILE A 88 -21.71 -29.88 12.11
N VAL A 89 -21.22 -29.54 10.94
CA VAL A 89 -20.67 -28.21 10.63
C VAL A 89 -21.80 -27.32 10.11
N PRO A 90 -22.10 -26.19 10.75
CA PRO A 90 -23.22 -25.35 10.32
C PRO A 90 -22.89 -24.60 9.01
N SER A 91 -23.85 -24.61 8.08
CA SER A 91 -23.75 -23.83 6.83
C SER A 91 -23.85 -22.31 7.08
N PRO A 92 -23.40 -21.47 6.13
CA PRO A 92 -23.60 -20.02 6.22
C PRO A 92 -25.07 -19.67 6.50
N LYS A 93 -26.02 -20.30 5.81
CA LYS A 93 -27.46 -20.04 6.02
C LYS A 93 -27.94 -20.32 7.44
N GLN A 94 -27.43 -21.38 8.09
CA GLN A 94 -27.85 -21.73 9.45
C GLN A 94 -27.43 -20.73 10.51
N ILE A 95 -26.27 -20.06 10.33
CA ILE A 95 -25.74 -19.07 11.28
C ILE A 95 -26.08 -17.64 10.85
N LEU A 96 -25.95 -17.32 9.56
CA LEU A 96 -26.09 -15.96 9.03
C LEU A 96 -27.49 -15.65 8.52
N GLY A 97 -28.37 -16.65 8.40
CA GLY A 97 -29.75 -16.51 7.93
C GLY A 97 -29.91 -16.58 6.40
N SER A 98 -28.83 -16.51 5.62
CA SER A 98 -28.87 -16.61 4.16
C SER A 98 -27.66 -17.35 3.61
N HIS A 99 -27.80 -17.92 2.40
CA HIS A 99 -26.62 -18.34 1.63
C HIS A 99 -25.83 -17.13 1.17
N ILE A 100 -24.53 -17.32 0.98
CA ILE A 100 -23.62 -16.24 0.52
C ILE A 100 -24.00 -15.78 -0.89
N GLY A 101 -23.93 -14.48 -1.10
CA GLY A 101 -24.33 -13.83 -2.35
C GLY A 101 -25.82 -13.54 -2.46
N ALA A 102 -26.59 -13.66 -1.37
CA ALA A 102 -27.99 -13.25 -1.32
C ALA A 102 -28.11 -11.76 -1.67
N PRO A 103 -29.08 -11.39 -2.55
CA PRO A 103 -29.28 -10.00 -2.93
C PRO A 103 -29.55 -9.10 -1.72
N LYS A 104 -28.87 -7.96 -1.66
CA LYS A 104 -29.03 -6.93 -0.63
C LYS A 104 -28.64 -7.40 0.78
N VAL A 105 -27.83 -8.44 0.93
CA VAL A 105 -27.34 -8.94 2.23
C VAL A 105 -25.83 -8.78 2.30
N LEU A 106 -25.34 -8.03 3.31
CA LEU A 106 -23.96 -7.92 3.73
C LEU A 106 -23.83 -8.18 5.23
N HIS A 107 -22.74 -8.81 5.63
CA HIS A 107 -22.49 -9.17 7.03
C HIS A 107 -21.49 -8.20 7.68
N TYR A 108 -21.76 -7.81 8.92
CA TYR A 108 -20.85 -7.06 9.78
C TYR A 108 -19.65 -7.93 10.19
N TYR A 109 -18.58 -7.31 10.60
CA TYR A 109 -17.36 -8.02 11.00
C TYR A 109 -17.62 -9.01 12.16
N GLU A 110 -18.39 -8.60 13.15
CA GLU A 110 -18.79 -9.47 14.26
C GLU A 110 -19.49 -10.75 13.79
N GLN A 111 -20.37 -10.64 12.79
CA GLN A 111 -21.07 -11.81 12.21
C GLN A 111 -20.09 -12.72 11.48
N ILE A 112 -19.13 -12.15 10.72
CA ILE A 112 -18.10 -12.91 10.00
C ILE A 112 -17.24 -13.70 11.00
N VAL A 113 -16.69 -13.05 12.04
CA VAL A 113 -15.89 -13.71 13.07
C VAL A 113 -16.70 -14.74 13.85
N GLY A 114 -17.96 -14.40 14.22
CA GLY A 114 -18.89 -15.31 14.89
C GLY A 114 -19.13 -16.58 14.10
N TYR A 115 -19.26 -16.48 12.76
CA TYR A 115 -19.39 -17.63 11.87
C TYR A 115 -18.15 -18.53 11.91
N TYR A 116 -16.94 -17.99 11.78
CA TYR A 116 -15.70 -18.79 11.87
C TYR A 116 -15.55 -19.47 13.22
N ARG A 117 -15.94 -18.82 14.32
CA ARG A 117 -15.94 -19.43 15.66
C ARG A 117 -16.94 -20.59 15.76
N ALA A 118 -18.12 -20.42 15.19
CA ALA A 118 -19.11 -21.50 15.14
C ALA A 118 -18.60 -22.72 14.33
N LEU A 119 -17.86 -22.49 13.24
CA LEU A 119 -17.19 -23.55 12.49
C LEU A 119 -16.12 -24.26 13.34
N ALA A 120 -15.31 -23.48 14.06
CA ALA A 120 -14.21 -24.01 14.87
C ALA A 120 -14.69 -24.83 16.09
N GLU A 121 -15.86 -24.51 16.62
CA GLU A 121 -16.49 -25.30 17.70
C GLU A 121 -16.95 -26.69 17.22
N LYS A 122 -17.21 -26.86 15.92
CA LYS A 122 -17.84 -28.05 15.34
C LYS A 122 -16.91 -28.90 14.50
N SER A 123 -15.75 -28.41 14.12
CA SER A 123 -14.83 -29.14 13.23
C SER A 123 -13.39 -29.12 13.77
N PRO A 124 -12.71 -30.28 13.84
CA PRO A 124 -11.29 -30.34 14.14
C PRO A 124 -10.39 -29.95 12.94
N ARG A 125 -10.99 -29.65 11.77
CA ARG A 125 -10.28 -29.26 10.54
C ARG A 125 -10.02 -27.75 10.42
N ILE A 126 -10.29 -26.98 11.49
CA ILE A 126 -10.15 -25.54 11.51
C ILE A 126 -9.51 -25.08 12.84
N LYS A 127 -8.63 -24.07 12.75
CA LYS A 127 -8.01 -23.40 13.90
C LYS A 127 -8.01 -21.90 13.66
N ILE A 128 -8.37 -21.12 14.67
CA ILE A 128 -8.35 -19.65 14.62
C ILE A 128 -7.15 -19.14 15.42
N ILE A 129 -6.41 -18.19 14.86
CA ILE A 129 -5.27 -17.51 15.48
C ILE A 129 -5.60 -16.02 15.50
N GLU A 130 -5.60 -15.40 16.67
CA GLU A 130 -5.64 -13.95 16.82
C GLU A 130 -4.23 -13.41 16.56
N ILE A 131 -4.10 -12.48 15.62
CA ILE A 131 -2.80 -11.88 15.24
C ILE A 131 -2.63 -10.46 15.77
N GLY A 132 -3.66 -9.88 16.38
CA GLY A 132 -3.64 -8.55 16.98
C GLY A 132 -4.99 -7.86 16.98
N LYS A 133 -4.98 -6.53 17.21
CA LYS A 133 -6.18 -5.69 17.22
C LYS A 133 -6.03 -4.50 16.29
N THR A 134 -7.12 -4.14 15.59
CA THR A 134 -7.19 -2.95 14.75
C THR A 134 -7.01 -1.64 15.55
N GLU A 135 -6.93 -0.51 14.87
CA GLU A 135 -6.89 0.83 15.50
C GLU A 135 -8.12 1.11 16.40
N GLU A 136 -9.28 0.57 16.08
CA GLU A 136 -10.52 0.72 16.85
C GLU A 136 -10.74 -0.45 17.84
N GLY A 137 -9.79 -1.38 17.96
CA GLY A 137 -9.76 -2.45 18.97
C GLY A 137 -10.46 -3.75 18.58
N ARG A 138 -10.87 -3.94 17.31
CA ARG A 138 -11.39 -5.21 16.81
C ARG A 138 -10.27 -6.23 16.65
N GLU A 139 -10.57 -7.51 16.82
CA GLU A 139 -9.58 -8.56 16.64
C GLU A 139 -9.19 -8.69 15.15
N ASN A 140 -7.91 -8.86 14.84
CA ASN A 140 -7.47 -9.40 13.56
C ASN A 140 -7.24 -10.90 13.72
N ILE A 141 -7.81 -11.71 12.85
CA ILE A 141 -7.72 -13.17 12.91
C ILE A 141 -7.17 -13.78 11.63
N VAL A 142 -6.50 -14.91 11.78
CA VAL A 142 -6.17 -15.84 10.70
C VAL A 142 -6.84 -17.18 11.01
N VAL A 143 -7.54 -17.72 10.02
CA VAL A 143 -8.24 -19.00 10.11
C VAL A 143 -7.50 -20.04 9.29
N MET A 144 -7.01 -21.11 9.93
CA MET A 144 -6.29 -22.20 9.26
C MET A 144 -7.21 -23.39 9.07
N ILE A 145 -7.30 -23.90 7.85
CA ILE A 145 -8.12 -25.06 7.46
C ILE A 145 -7.23 -26.10 6.77
N SER A 146 -7.32 -27.35 7.22
CA SER A 146 -6.61 -28.48 6.63
C SER A 146 -7.22 -29.81 7.10
N SER A 147 -6.60 -30.96 6.76
CA SER A 147 -6.92 -32.24 7.40
C SER A 147 -6.57 -32.20 8.89
N GLU A 148 -7.25 -33.01 9.69
CA GLU A 148 -6.97 -33.12 11.15
C GLU A 148 -5.51 -33.49 11.41
N GLU A 149 -4.97 -34.41 10.59
CA GLU A 149 -3.57 -34.82 10.67
C GLU A 149 -2.60 -33.64 10.43
N ASN A 150 -2.88 -32.80 9.43
CA ASN A 150 -2.07 -31.64 9.12
C ASN A 150 -2.15 -30.59 10.24
N LEU A 151 -3.34 -30.31 10.77
CA LEU A 151 -3.51 -29.36 11.87
C LEU A 151 -2.82 -29.82 13.16
N ALA A 152 -2.73 -31.13 13.41
CA ALA A 152 -1.97 -31.68 14.51
C ALA A 152 -0.44 -31.51 14.34
N LYS A 153 0.03 -31.28 13.10
CA LYS A 153 1.46 -31.09 12.75
C LYS A 153 1.82 -29.64 12.44
N LEU A 154 0.96 -28.67 12.72
CA LEU A 154 1.20 -27.27 12.38
C LEU A 154 2.53 -26.73 12.91
N ASP A 155 2.90 -27.06 14.16
CA ASP A 155 4.18 -26.61 14.74
C ASP A 155 5.39 -27.19 13.99
N THR A 156 5.27 -28.42 13.51
CA THR A 156 6.31 -29.04 12.65
C THR A 156 6.41 -28.30 11.31
N TYR A 157 5.27 -28.02 10.67
CA TYR A 157 5.27 -27.29 9.40
C TYR A 157 5.82 -25.86 9.56
N LYS A 158 5.44 -25.17 10.64
CA LYS A 158 5.97 -23.85 10.99
C LYS A 158 7.51 -23.90 11.14
N ALA A 159 8.04 -24.85 11.88
CA ALA A 159 9.47 -25.01 12.05
C ALA A 159 10.18 -25.33 10.71
N ASN A 160 9.61 -26.20 9.90
CA ASN A 160 10.14 -26.56 8.59
C ASN A 160 10.12 -25.37 7.62
N LEU A 161 9.03 -24.60 7.57
CA LEU A 161 8.93 -23.39 6.73
C LEU A 161 9.98 -22.35 7.15
N ALA A 162 10.22 -22.19 8.45
CA ALA A 162 11.29 -21.31 8.94
C ALA A 162 12.72 -21.79 8.51
N LEU A 163 12.94 -23.09 8.40
CA LEU A 163 14.18 -23.64 7.85
C LEU A 163 14.29 -23.39 6.34
N LEU A 164 13.20 -23.57 5.59
CA LEU A 164 13.17 -23.31 4.14
C LEU A 164 13.34 -21.81 3.83
N ALA A 165 12.84 -20.94 4.70
CA ALA A 165 13.02 -19.48 4.60
C ALA A 165 14.47 -19.04 4.87
N ASP A 166 15.23 -19.78 5.70
CA ASP A 166 16.64 -19.47 6.00
C ASP A 166 17.57 -20.64 5.66
N PRO A 167 18.02 -20.75 4.42
CA PRO A 167 18.89 -21.83 3.93
C PRO A 167 20.29 -21.83 4.57
N ARG A 168 20.68 -20.82 5.32
CA ARG A 168 21.92 -20.83 6.12
C ARG A 168 21.84 -21.87 7.25
N ARG A 169 20.62 -22.23 7.67
CA ARG A 169 20.31 -23.19 8.75
C ARG A 169 19.94 -24.58 8.21
N LEU A 170 19.77 -24.72 6.90
CA LEU A 170 19.35 -25.94 6.24
C LEU A 170 20.31 -26.27 5.08
N PRO A 171 21.23 -27.26 5.24
CA PRO A 171 22.07 -27.70 4.14
C PRO A 171 21.24 -28.17 2.94
N ALA A 172 21.72 -27.90 1.73
CA ALA A 172 21.01 -28.24 0.50
C ALA A 172 20.68 -29.74 0.36
N ALA A 173 21.53 -30.60 0.93
CA ALA A 173 21.33 -32.05 0.93
C ALA A 173 20.14 -32.50 1.81
N ASP A 174 19.79 -31.72 2.84
CA ASP A 174 18.72 -32.04 3.79
C ASP A 174 17.39 -31.43 3.37
N ALA A 175 17.41 -30.43 2.47
CA ALA A 175 16.21 -29.72 2.02
C ALA A 175 15.11 -30.63 1.42
N PRO A 176 15.44 -31.67 0.60
CA PRO A 176 14.42 -32.59 0.08
C PRO A 176 13.62 -33.31 1.16
N ALA A 177 14.27 -33.72 2.27
CA ALA A 177 13.59 -34.38 3.38
C ALA A 177 12.66 -33.42 4.15
N VAL A 178 13.07 -32.17 4.36
CA VAL A 178 12.24 -31.12 4.98
C VAL A 178 11.03 -30.78 4.10
N ILE A 179 11.23 -30.64 2.78
CA ILE A 179 10.18 -30.40 1.80
C ILE A 179 9.15 -31.54 1.82
N ALA A 180 9.60 -32.80 1.75
CA ALA A 180 8.70 -33.97 1.76
C ALA A 180 7.92 -34.10 3.07
N GLY A 181 8.46 -33.62 4.20
CA GLY A 181 7.82 -33.63 5.51
C GLY A 181 6.97 -32.38 5.81
N THR A 182 6.72 -31.49 4.82
CA THR A 182 6.05 -30.20 5.03
C THR A 182 4.84 -30.04 4.11
N LYS A 183 3.82 -29.34 4.59
CA LYS A 183 2.72 -28.84 3.74
C LYS A 183 2.86 -27.31 3.59
N PRO A 184 2.77 -26.79 2.37
CA PRO A 184 2.81 -25.33 2.18
C PRO A 184 1.55 -24.67 2.77
N ILE A 185 1.73 -23.51 3.37
CA ILE A 185 0.61 -22.64 3.76
C ILE A 185 0.26 -21.79 2.53
N TYR A 186 -0.98 -21.93 2.06
CA TYR A 186 -1.57 -21.07 1.04
C TYR A 186 -2.48 -20.06 1.73
N HIS A 187 -2.04 -18.81 1.82
CA HIS A 187 -2.73 -17.77 2.57
C HIS A 187 -3.59 -16.90 1.65
N LEU A 188 -4.90 -16.89 1.86
CA LEU A 188 -5.87 -16.02 1.22
C LEU A 188 -6.16 -14.83 2.12
N SER A 189 -6.06 -13.62 1.59
CA SER A 189 -6.29 -12.36 2.30
C SER A 189 -7.41 -11.57 1.63
N ALA A 190 -8.38 -11.08 2.39
CA ALA A 190 -9.53 -10.33 1.90
C ALA A 190 -9.82 -9.08 2.73
N GLY A 191 -10.63 -8.18 2.20
CA GLY A 191 -11.14 -7.02 2.90
C GLY A 191 -10.06 -6.03 3.36
N LEU A 192 -8.97 -5.92 2.62
CA LEU A 192 -8.01 -4.84 2.77
C LEU A 192 -8.68 -3.50 2.41
N HIS A 193 -9.41 -3.46 1.31
CA HIS A 193 -10.27 -2.34 0.95
C HIS A 193 -11.72 -2.64 1.37
N SER A 194 -12.29 -1.80 2.23
CA SER A 194 -13.62 -2.05 2.80
C SER A 194 -14.76 -2.01 1.80
N ALA A 195 -14.57 -1.31 0.66
CA ALA A 195 -15.55 -1.25 -0.43
C ALA A 195 -15.64 -2.55 -1.24
N GLU A 196 -14.67 -3.44 -1.11
CA GLU A 196 -14.55 -4.70 -1.83
C GLU A 196 -15.24 -5.81 -1.02
N THR A 197 -16.55 -5.85 -1.11
CA THR A 197 -17.39 -6.59 -0.17
C THR A 197 -17.50 -8.08 -0.47
N GLY A 198 -17.23 -8.50 -1.70
CA GLY A 198 -17.39 -9.90 -2.15
C GLY A 198 -16.36 -10.88 -1.58
N PRO A 199 -15.05 -10.56 -1.55
CA PRO A 199 -14.05 -11.48 -1.03
C PRO A 199 -14.30 -11.95 0.41
N PRO A 200 -14.61 -11.08 1.39
CA PRO A 200 -14.97 -11.51 2.75
C PRO A 200 -16.19 -12.44 2.80
N GLU A 201 -17.21 -12.16 2.00
CA GLU A 201 -18.41 -13.02 1.88
C GLU A 201 -18.03 -14.37 1.28
N MET A 202 -17.30 -14.39 0.17
CA MET A 202 -16.87 -15.62 -0.52
C MET A 202 -16.06 -16.54 0.38
N LEU A 203 -15.15 -15.99 1.21
CA LEU A 203 -14.30 -16.79 2.09
C LEU A 203 -15.09 -17.55 3.17
N MET A 204 -16.26 -17.06 3.61
CA MET A 204 -17.13 -17.80 4.53
C MET A 204 -17.70 -19.07 3.88
N GLU A 205 -18.15 -18.98 2.63
CA GLU A 205 -18.64 -20.16 1.87
C GLU A 205 -17.50 -21.12 1.53
N LEU A 206 -16.33 -20.58 1.12
CA LEU A 206 -15.13 -21.38 0.87
C LEU A 206 -14.72 -22.19 2.12
N ALA A 207 -14.73 -21.56 3.29
CA ALA A 207 -14.38 -22.23 4.54
C ALA A 207 -15.32 -23.41 4.82
N TYR A 208 -16.62 -23.22 4.69
CA TYR A 208 -17.59 -24.32 4.84
C TYR A 208 -17.33 -25.45 3.86
N ARG A 209 -17.11 -25.13 2.57
CA ARG A 209 -16.79 -26.11 1.52
C ARG A 209 -15.51 -26.87 1.85
N LEU A 210 -14.44 -26.19 2.24
CA LEU A 210 -13.18 -26.82 2.62
C LEU A 210 -13.32 -27.76 3.82
N LEU A 211 -14.24 -27.48 4.74
CA LEU A 211 -14.48 -28.32 5.93
C LEU A 211 -15.35 -29.55 5.65
N THR A 212 -16.30 -29.44 4.71
CA THR A 212 -17.41 -30.42 4.60
C THR A 212 -17.44 -31.22 3.31
N ASP A 213 -16.88 -30.70 2.22
CA ASP A 213 -16.90 -31.40 0.92
C ASP A 213 -15.88 -32.54 0.90
N GLU A 214 -16.34 -33.74 0.57
CA GLU A 214 -15.55 -34.96 0.50
C GLU A 214 -15.20 -35.34 -0.95
N GLY A 215 -15.43 -34.46 -1.92
CA GLY A 215 -14.98 -34.63 -3.30
C GLY A 215 -13.46 -34.70 -3.42
N GLU A 216 -12.96 -35.35 -4.44
CA GLU A 216 -11.50 -35.62 -4.64
C GLU A 216 -10.66 -34.33 -4.60
N MET A 217 -11.12 -33.24 -5.26
CA MET A 217 -10.44 -31.96 -5.29
C MET A 217 -10.27 -31.38 -3.88
N ILE A 218 -11.36 -31.27 -3.12
CA ILE A 218 -11.34 -30.65 -1.79
C ILE A 218 -10.57 -31.51 -0.77
N ARG A 219 -10.69 -32.83 -0.82
CA ARG A 219 -9.83 -33.72 -0.02
C ARG A 219 -8.36 -33.53 -0.37
N GLY A 220 -8.02 -33.50 -1.67
CA GLY A 220 -6.66 -33.25 -2.13
C GLY A 220 -6.09 -31.92 -1.64
N ILE A 221 -6.92 -30.86 -1.60
CA ILE A 221 -6.54 -29.56 -1.02
C ILE A 221 -6.25 -29.70 0.47
N ARG A 222 -7.18 -30.29 1.26
CA ARG A 222 -6.97 -30.48 2.71
C ARG A 222 -5.76 -31.33 3.04
N ASP A 223 -5.51 -32.38 2.27
CA ASP A 223 -4.44 -33.33 2.55
C ASP A 223 -3.05 -32.80 2.19
N ASN A 224 -2.97 -31.85 1.26
CA ASN A 224 -1.70 -31.37 0.71
C ASN A 224 -1.37 -29.91 1.05
N LEU A 225 -2.31 -29.13 1.58
CA LEU A 225 -2.11 -27.74 1.94
C LEU A 225 -2.62 -27.45 3.36
N VAL A 226 -2.08 -26.39 3.96
CA VAL A 226 -2.75 -25.63 5.01
C VAL A 226 -3.29 -24.35 4.36
N VAL A 227 -4.62 -24.24 4.25
CA VAL A 227 -5.27 -23.04 3.72
C VAL A 227 -5.47 -22.05 4.86
N ALA A 228 -4.79 -20.92 4.82
CA ALA A 228 -4.94 -19.83 5.79
C ALA A 228 -5.83 -18.73 5.20
N LEU A 229 -6.73 -18.18 6.00
CA LEU A 229 -7.64 -17.11 5.60
C LEU A 229 -7.48 -15.93 6.55
N SER A 230 -7.17 -14.74 6.02
CA SER A 230 -7.44 -13.46 6.69
C SER A 230 -8.77 -12.94 6.14
N PRO A 231 -9.90 -13.16 6.83
CA PRO A 231 -11.21 -12.93 6.23
C PRO A 231 -11.52 -11.45 5.99
N VAL A 232 -11.03 -10.56 6.83
CA VAL A 232 -11.14 -9.11 6.70
C VAL A 232 -9.93 -8.46 7.36
N LEU A 233 -9.02 -7.87 6.58
CA LEU A 233 -7.86 -7.17 7.14
C LEU A 233 -8.25 -5.82 7.73
N GLU A 234 -9.04 -5.02 7.00
CA GLU A 234 -9.53 -3.72 7.48
C GLU A 234 -10.91 -3.89 8.14
N ALA A 235 -10.90 -4.49 9.34
CA ALA A 235 -12.12 -4.82 10.07
C ALA A 235 -12.91 -3.58 10.51
N ASP A 236 -12.24 -2.49 10.84
CA ASP A 236 -12.89 -1.21 11.24
C ASP A 236 -13.72 -0.63 10.10
N GLY A 237 -13.16 -0.69 8.89
CA GLY A 237 -13.84 -0.21 7.70
C GLY A 237 -14.98 -1.11 7.24
N ARG A 238 -14.91 -2.41 7.51
CA ARG A 238 -15.98 -3.35 7.13
C ARG A 238 -17.33 -2.93 7.72
N ASP A 239 -17.38 -2.70 9.03
CA ASP A 239 -18.64 -2.33 9.70
C ASP A 239 -19.17 -0.97 9.23
N ARG A 240 -18.26 0.00 9.03
CA ARG A 240 -18.60 1.32 8.50
C ARG A 240 -19.13 1.25 7.07
N TYR A 241 -18.54 0.40 6.23
CA TYR A 241 -19.01 0.20 4.87
C TYR A 241 -20.36 -0.50 4.81
N VAL A 242 -20.63 -1.47 5.67
CA VAL A 242 -21.93 -2.16 5.76
C VAL A 242 -23.03 -1.16 6.13
N ASP A 243 -22.81 -0.30 7.14
CA ASP A 243 -23.76 0.76 7.49
C ASP A 243 -23.99 1.74 6.33
N TRP A 244 -22.91 2.16 5.62
CA TRP A 244 -23.01 3.03 4.46
C TRP A 244 -23.80 2.40 3.33
N TYR A 245 -23.54 1.12 3.03
CA TYR A 245 -24.26 0.35 2.03
C TYR A 245 -25.76 0.32 2.33
N TYR A 246 -26.14 -0.09 3.54
CA TYR A 246 -27.54 -0.17 3.92
C TYR A 246 -28.26 1.18 3.94
N ARG A 247 -27.54 2.25 4.19
CA ARG A 247 -28.11 3.60 4.26
C ARG A 247 -28.20 4.27 2.89
N ASN A 248 -27.18 4.14 2.06
CA ASN A 248 -27.00 4.98 0.89
C ASN A 248 -26.95 4.22 -0.45
N LEU A 249 -26.60 2.94 -0.47
CA LEU A 249 -26.31 2.21 -1.71
C LEU A 249 -27.26 1.06 -2.03
N ILE A 250 -28.07 0.59 -1.09
CA ILE A 250 -28.86 -0.65 -1.20
C ILE A 250 -29.87 -0.62 -2.36
N ASP A 251 -30.32 0.54 -2.78
CA ASP A 251 -31.31 0.70 -3.85
C ASP A 251 -30.70 1.09 -5.21
N GLU A 252 -29.38 1.25 -5.28
CA GLU A 252 -28.70 1.63 -6.52
C GLU A 252 -28.51 0.42 -7.43
N THR A 253 -29.12 0.46 -8.62
CA THR A 253 -29.17 -0.65 -9.56
C THR A 253 -28.43 -0.37 -10.88
N ASP A 254 -27.81 0.81 -11.03
CA ASP A 254 -27.02 1.20 -12.21
C ASP A 254 -25.72 1.87 -11.74
N ASP A 255 -24.58 1.36 -12.18
CA ASP A 255 -23.26 1.85 -11.72
C ASP A 255 -22.97 3.31 -12.07
N ARG A 256 -23.63 3.87 -13.08
CA ARG A 256 -23.52 5.30 -13.47
C ARG A 256 -24.17 6.25 -12.46
N ASN A 257 -25.10 5.74 -11.65
CA ASN A 257 -25.82 6.52 -10.63
C ASN A 257 -25.30 6.24 -9.22
N LYS A 258 -24.46 5.18 -9.06
CA LYS A 258 -23.97 4.75 -7.76
C LYS A 258 -23.09 5.83 -7.11
N PRO A 259 -23.43 6.31 -5.90
CA PRO A 259 -22.55 7.16 -5.12
C PRO A 259 -21.24 6.45 -4.75
N GLY A 260 -20.23 7.23 -4.39
CA GLY A 260 -18.98 6.72 -3.81
C GLY A 260 -19.18 6.00 -2.47
N GLY A 261 -18.10 5.41 -1.95
CA GLY A 261 -18.06 4.82 -0.61
C GLY A 261 -18.13 5.87 0.52
N PRO A 262 -18.11 5.43 1.78
CA PRO A 262 -18.06 6.33 2.93
C PRO A 262 -16.73 7.11 2.94
N PRO A 263 -16.67 8.28 3.59
CA PRO A 263 -15.46 9.10 3.62
C PRO A 263 -14.27 8.44 4.35
N TYR A 264 -14.54 7.49 5.24
CA TYR A 264 -13.49 6.76 5.98
C TYR A 264 -13.80 5.26 6.04
N TRP A 265 -12.74 4.44 5.93
CA TRP A 265 -12.78 3.01 6.24
C TRP A 265 -12.39 2.78 7.69
N GLY A 266 -11.25 3.27 8.14
CA GLY A 266 -10.76 3.22 9.52
C GLY A 266 -10.40 4.60 10.04
N LYS A 267 -9.65 4.68 11.14
CA LYS A 267 -9.29 5.95 11.79
C LYS A 267 -8.57 6.93 10.86
N TYR A 268 -7.62 6.43 10.07
CA TYR A 268 -6.85 7.24 9.13
C TYR A 268 -7.18 6.92 7.67
N ILE A 269 -7.76 5.77 7.44
CA ILE A 269 -7.94 5.18 6.14
C ILE A 269 -9.30 5.60 5.59
N TYR A 270 -9.32 6.36 4.59
CA TYR A 270 -9.81 6.15 3.26
C TYR A 270 -8.63 6.40 2.33
N HIS A 271 -7.63 5.58 2.43
CA HIS A 271 -6.54 5.56 1.49
C HIS A 271 -6.41 4.13 0.97
N ASP A 272 -5.71 4.00 -0.10
CA ASP A 272 -5.24 2.73 -0.57
C ASP A 272 -4.10 2.27 0.35
N ASN A 273 -4.44 1.56 1.45
CA ASN A 273 -3.48 0.98 2.37
C ASN A 273 -2.65 -0.15 1.73
N ASN A 274 -2.97 -0.49 0.48
CA ASN A 274 -2.17 -1.37 -0.36
C ASN A 274 -0.96 -0.65 -1.01
N ARG A 275 -0.45 0.42 -0.37
CA ARG A 275 0.75 1.20 -0.77
C ARG A 275 1.65 1.48 0.43
N ASP A 276 1.49 0.74 1.52
CA ASP A 276 2.14 1.00 2.80
C ASP A 276 3.46 0.24 2.94
N ILE A 277 4.49 0.69 2.22
CA ILE A 277 5.85 0.11 2.26
C ILE A 277 6.47 0.11 3.66
N ASN A 278 5.99 0.98 4.56
CA ASN A 278 6.52 1.16 5.91
C ASN A 278 5.70 0.45 6.99
N PHE A 279 4.63 -0.26 6.59
CA PHE A 279 3.75 -0.96 7.54
C PHE A 279 3.26 -0.04 8.67
N SER A 280 2.82 1.16 8.30
CA SER A 280 2.26 2.15 9.23
C SER A 280 0.87 1.75 9.72
N ASP A 281 0.09 1.04 8.89
CA ASP A 281 -1.17 0.43 9.27
C ASP A 281 -0.94 -0.72 10.26
N VAL A 282 -1.71 -0.72 11.35
CA VAL A 282 -1.58 -1.70 12.43
C VAL A 282 -1.95 -3.11 11.96
N SER A 283 -2.98 -3.24 11.12
CA SER A 283 -3.41 -4.54 10.56
C SER A 283 -2.36 -5.12 9.62
N ALA A 284 -1.73 -4.27 8.79
CA ALA A 284 -0.61 -4.66 7.94
C ALA A 284 0.61 -5.13 8.75
N ARG A 285 0.92 -4.46 9.88
CA ARG A 285 1.97 -4.92 10.82
C ARG A 285 1.67 -6.26 11.46
N HIS A 286 0.41 -6.51 11.85
CA HIS A 286 0.01 -7.80 12.39
C HIS A 286 0.18 -8.91 11.35
N LEU A 287 -0.21 -8.66 10.11
CA LEU A 287 -0.01 -9.61 9.02
C LEU A 287 1.49 -9.85 8.75
N MET A 288 2.34 -8.80 8.79
CA MET A 288 3.80 -8.94 8.65
C MET A 288 4.39 -9.80 9.78
N ASN A 289 4.00 -9.56 11.04
CA ASN A 289 4.46 -10.36 12.17
C ASN A 289 4.04 -11.83 12.01
N TYR A 290 2.78 -12.07 11.64
CA TYR A 290 2.29 -13.41 11.32
C TYR A 290 3.09 -14.03 10.15
N TYR A 291 3.34 -13.27 9.09
CA TYR A 291 4.11 -13.74 7.93
C TYR A 291 5.53 -14.19 8.33
N LEU A 292 6.24 -13.39 9.12
CA LEU A 292 7.58 -13.72 9.61
C LEU A 292 7.60 -14.85 10.64
N GLU A 293 6.48 -15.13 11.28
CA GLU A 293 6.34 -16.26 12.21
C GLU A 293 6.02 -17.58 11.50
N TRP A 294 5.20 -17.53 10.44
CA TRP A 294 4.67 -18.73 9.77
C TRP A 294 5.28 -18.98 8.39
N HIS A 295 5.90 -17.99 7.77
CA HIS A 295 6.54 -18.06 6.45
C HIS A 295 5.66 -18.70 5.37
N PRO A 296 4.41 -18.27 5.13
CA PRO A 296 3.59 -18.84 4.08
C PRO A 296 4.25 -18.63 2.71
N PRO A 297 4.52 -19.71 1.93
CA PRO A 297 5.14 -19.57 0.61
C PRO A 297 4.27 -18.85 -0.41
N VAL A 298 2.94 -18.82 -0.20
CA VAL A 298 1.98 -18.15 -1.06
C VAL A 298 1.10 -17.21 -0.25
N LEU A 299 1.03 -15.96 -0.65
CA LEU A 299 0.06 -14.98 -0.17
C LEU A 299 -0.81 -14.53 -1.34
N HIS A 300 -2.11 -14.76 -1.26
CA HIS A 300 -3.07 -14.49 -2.31
C HIS A 300 -4.10 -13.44 -1.85
N GLU A 301 -3.99 -12.26 -2.37
CA GLU A 301 -4.82 -11.10 -2.05
C GLU A 301 -6.03 -11.04 -2.99
N LEU A 302 -7.21 -10.73 -2.43
CA LEU A 302 -8.49 -10.76 -3.13
C LEU A 302 -9.12 -9.37 -3.13
N HIS A 303 -9.29 -8.77 -4.32
CA HIS A 303 -9.77 -7.41 -4.55
C HIS A 303 -10.93 -7.34 -5.55
N GLU A 304 -11.52 -6.13 -5.66
CA GLU A 304 -12.64 -5.82 -6.55
C GLU A 304 -12.52 -4.42 -7.17
N SER A 305 -11.81 -4.27 -8.28
CA SER A 305 -11.69 -2.96 -8.94
C SER A 305 -11.85 -3.00 -10.46
N VAL A 306 -11.72 -4.18 -11.11
CA VAL A 306 -11.70 -4.30 -12.56
C VAL A 306 -12.73 -5.31 -13.08
N PRO A 307 -13.11 -5.25 -14.38
CA PRO A 307 -14.16 -6.11 -14.92
C PRO A 307 -13.85 -7.60 -14.82
N PHE A 308 -14.85 -8.37 -14.42
CA PHE A 308 -14.89 -9.83 -14.37
C PHE A 308 -13.86 -10.45 -13.42
N LEU A 309 -12.77 -11.01 -13.94
CA LEU A 309 -11.71 -11.59 -13.12
C LEU A 309 -10.34 -11.35 -13.76
N TYR A 310 -9.55 -10.56 -13.11
CA TYR A 310 -8.11 -10.45 -13.35
C TYR A 310 -7.34 -11.41 -12.46
N THR A 311 -6.38 -12.12 -13.03
CA THR A 311 -5.43 -12.94 -12.28
C THR A 311 -4.01 -12.41 -12.51
N TYR A 312 -3.32 -12.04 -11.44
CA TYR A 312 -2.00 -11.43 -11.49
C TYR A 312 -0.93 -12.39 -12.04
N SER A 313 -0.17 -11.92 -13.03
CA SER A 313 0.85 -12.71 -13.73
C SER A 313 2.27 -12.12 -13.69
N GLY A 314 2.48 -11.01 -12.95
CA GLY A 314 3.82 -10.42 -12.81
C GLY A 314 4.32 -9.72 -14.07
N GLN A 315 3.48 -8.91 -14.70
CA GLN A 315 3.83 -8.21 -15.94
C GLN A 315 4.88 -7.12 -15.76
N ALA A 316 5.42 -6.65 -16.90
CA ALA A 316 6.36 -5.54 -16.95
C ALA A 316 5.70 -4.18 -16.61
N PRO A 317 6.46 -3.24 -16.03
CA PRO A 317 7.85 -3.38 -15.63
C PRO A 317 8.05 -4.29 -14.41
N GLN A 318 9.08 -5.14 -14.49
CA GLN A 318 9.44 -6.04 -13.39
C GLN A 318 10.65 -5.49 -12.65
N ASN A 319 10.64 -5.57 -11.32
CA ASN A 319 11.80 -5.20 -10.53
C ASN A 319 12.92 -6.24 -10.72
N PRO A 320 14.08 -5.86 -11.26
CA PRO A 320 15.16 -6.79 -11.60
C PRO A 320 15.86 -7.39 -10.37
N ASP A 321 15.61 -6.86 -9.18
CA ASP A 321 16.16 -7.40 -7.93
C ASP A 321 15.30 -8.54 -7.35
N LEU A 322 14.09 -8.78 -7.84
CA LEU A 322 13.29 -9.96 -7.50
C LEU A 322 13.86 -11.23 -8.15
N ASP A 323 13.58 -12.40 -7.54
CA ASP A 323 14.10 -13.66 -8.09
C ASP A 323 13.43 -14.03 -9.42
N PRO A 324 14.19 -14.42 -10.46
CA PRO A 324 13.61 -14.81 -11.75
C PRO A 324 12.64 -16.01 -11.69
N ILE A 325 12.79 -16.92 -10.71
CA ILE A 325 11.84 -18.02 -10.49
C ILE A 325 10.43 -17.50 -10.29
N LEU A 326 10.26 -16.39 -9.56
CA LEU A 326 8.97 -15.76 -9.32
C LEU A 326 8.23 -15.46 -10.63
N PHE A 327 8.94 -14.93 -11.64
CA PHE A 327 8.35 -14.57 -12.94
C PHE A 327 8.02 -15.78 -13.83
N GLY A 328 8.39 -16.98 -13.41
CA GLY A 328 7.88 -18.24 -13.94
C GLY A 328 6.66 -18.75 -13.18
N GLU A 329 6.65 -18.59 -11.85
CA GLU A 329 5.55 -19.05 -10.98
C GLU A 329 4.26 -18.26 -11.21
N LEU A 330 4.34 -16.93 -11.30
CA LEU A 330 3.17 -16.05 -11.42
C LEU A 330 2.33 -16.36 -12.66
N PRO A 331 2.89 -16.42 -13.89
CA PRO A 331 2.12 -16.76 -15.08
C PRO A 331 1.69 -18.24 -15.11
N TRP A 332 2.41 -19.15 -14.44
CA TRP A 332 1.99 -20.54 -14.33
C TRP A 332 0.62 -20.67 -13.67
N PHE A 333 0.41 -20.05 -12.51
CA PHE A 333 -0.88 -20.00 -11.85
C PHE A 333 -1.92 -19.23 -12.67
N ALA A 334 -1.61 -18.01 -13.10
CA ALA A 334 -2.55 -17.14 -13.79
C ALA A 334 -3.08 -17.76 -15.10
N ASN A 335 -2.22 -18.40 -15.87
CA ASN A 335 -2.61 -19.08 -17.13
C ASN A 335 -3.38 -20.36 -16.87
N TYR A 336 -3.05 -21.10 -15.80
CA TYR A 336 -3.82 -22.28 -15.41
C TYR A 336 -5.26 -21.91 -15.02
N GLU A 337 -5.41 -20.92 -14.18
CA GLU A 337 -6.71 -20.37 -13.75
C GLU A 337 -7.53 -19.87 -14.95
N MET A 338 -6.93 -19.06 -15.82
CA MET A 338 -7.58 -18.57 -17.03
C MET A 338 -8.03 -19.72 -17.93
N ALA A 339 -7.21 -20.76 -18.10
CA ALA A 339 -7.56 -21.94 -18.89
C ALA A 339 -8.74 -22.72 -18.31
N GLN A 340 -8.75 -22.95 -16.98
CA GLN A 340 -9.83 -23.71 -16.33
C GLN A 340 -11.16 -22.93 -16.34
N LEU A 341 -11.17 -21.64 -16.02
CA LEU A 341 -12.39 -20.82 -16.06
C LEU A 341 -12.94 -20.71 -17.48
N THR A 342 -12.06 -20.56 -18.48
CA THR A 342 -12.45 -20.57 -19.92
C THR A 342 -13.05 -21.94 -20.31
N LYS A 343 -12.49 -23.05 -19.82
CA LYS A 343 -13.02 -24.41 -20.02
C LYS A 343 -14.42 -24.56 -19.42
N TYR A 344 -14.71 -23.92 -18.29
CA TYR A 344 -16.06 -23.87 -17.71
C TYR A 344 -17.02 -22.91 -18.45
N GLY A 345 -16.51 -22.20 -19.48
CA GLY A 345 -17.32 -21.26 -20.27
C GLY A 345 -17.45 -19.88 -19.63
N MET A 346 -16.70 -19.57 -18.57
CA MET A 346 -16.77 -18.28 -17.88
C MET A 346 -16.04 -17.19 -18.70
N PRO A 347 -16.74 -16.13 -19.19
CA PRO A 347 -16.13 -15.10 -19.99
C PRO A 347 -15.39 -14.04 -19.14
N GLY A 348 -14.54 -13.25 -19.76
CA GLY A 348 -13.93 -12.07 -19.15
C GLY A 348 -12.77 -12.33 -18.19
N VAL A 349 -12.25 -13.56 -18.13
CA VAL A 349 -11.02 -13.86 -17.36
C VAL A 349 -9.80 -13.40 -18.14
N TRP A 350 -8.85 -12.71 -17.48
CA TRP A 350 -7.70 -12.13 -18.14
C TRP A 350 -6.48 -12.00 -17.22
N THR A 351 -5.30 -11.86 -17.85
CA THR A 351 -3.99 -11.74 -17.19
C THR A 351 -3.16 -10.64 -17.89
N HIS A 352 -1.89 -10.45 -17.53
CA HIS A 352 -0.91 -9.63 -18.25
C HIS A 352 -1.33 -8.19 -18.55
N GLY A 353 -2.02 -7.57 -17.66
CA GLY A 353 -2.42 -6.16 -17.70
C GLY A 353 -2.54 -5.62 -16.29
N PHE A 354 -2.79 -4.33 -16.12
CA PHE A 354 -3.15 -3.67 -14.87
C PHE A 354 -1.98 -3.50 -13.89
N VAL A 355 -1.74 -4.39 -12.91
CA VAL A 355 -0.69 -4.22 -11.91
C VAL A 355 0.64 -4.75 -12.40
N ASP A 356 1.70 -3.95 -12.29
CA ASP A 356 3.07 -4.34 -12.63
C ASP A 356 3.80 -5.03 -11.45
N ALA A 357 5.08 -5.35 -11.62
CA ALA A 357 5.92 -5.97 -10.62
C ALA A 357 7.12 -5.07 -10.22
N TRP A 358 6.96 -3.74 -10.27
CA TRP A 358 8.05 -2.78 -10.00
C TRP A 358 8.13 -2.39 -8.53
N THR A 359 7.08 -1.79 -7.96
CA THR A 359 7.11 -1.26 -6.60
C THR A 359 6.92 -2.36 -5.54
N PRO A 360 7.68 -2.33 -4.43
CA PRO A 360 7.54 -3.32 -3.35
C PRO A 360 6.39 -3.02 -2.37
N GLY A 361 5.65 -1.90 -2.56
CA GLY A 361 4.77 -1.34 -1.53
C GLY A 361 3.38 -1.96 -1.41
N TYR A 362 2.98 -2.90 -2.28
CA TYR A 362 1.68 -3.60 -2.15
C TYR A 362 1.74 -4.62 -1.02
N LEU A 363 0.65 -4.79 -0.28
CA LEU A 363 0.63 -5.66 0.90
C LEU A 363 1.02 -7.11 0.57
N ALA A 364 0.42 -7.70 -0.45
CA ALA A 364 0.75 -9.08 -0.82
C ALA A 364 2.16 -9.24 -1.44
N PHE A 365 2.80 -8.15 -1.89
CA PHE A 365 4.22 -8.17 -2.27
C PHE A 365 5.13 -8.52 -1.10
N MET A 366 4.62 -8.44 0.13
CA MET A 366 5.28 -9.01 1.31
C MET A 366 5.82 -10.41 1.01
N SER A 367 5.02 -11.30 0.39
CA SER A 367 5.48 -12.65 0.08
C SER A 367 6.60 -12.68 -0.96
N SER A 368 6.47 -11.95 -2.08
CA SER A 368 7.50 -11.89 -3.12
C SER A 368 8.80 -11.25 -2.62
N ASN A 369 8.68 -10.22 -1.79
CA ASN A 369 9.81 -9.54 -1.15
C ASN A 369 10.56 -10.47 -0.17
N HIS A 370 9.85 -11.46 0.42
CA HIS A 370 10.39 -12.45 1.35
C HIS A 370 10.56 -13.84 0.71
N ASN A 371 10.84 -13.88 -0.59
CA ASN A 371 11.11 -15.10 -1.37
C ASN A 371 9.91 -16.05 -1.56
N GLY A 372 8.71 -15.67 -1.14
CA GLY A 372 7.46 -16.36 -1.43
C GLY A 372 6.92 -16.05 -2.83
N MET A 373 5.63 -16.25 -3.00
CA MET A 373 4.90 -15.95 -4.23
C MET A 373 3.64 -15.15 -3.90
N LEU A 374 3.55 -13.95 -4.45
CA LEU A 374 2.33 -13.16 -4.48
C LEU A 374 1.32 -13.79 -5.44
N ARG A 375 0.07 -13.88 -5.02
CA ARG A 375 -1.07 -13.99 -5.92
C ARG A 375 -2.02 -12.83 -5.69
N MET A 376 -2.72 -12.39 -6.73
CA MET A 376 -3.72 -11.33 -6.61
C MET A 376 -4.86 -11.59 -7.59
N TYR A 377 -6.09 -11.44 -7.12
CA TYR A 377 -7.27 -11.31 -7.94
C TYR A 377 -7.86 -9.93 -7.82
N GLU A 378 -8.43 -9.49 -8.94
CA GLU A 378 -9.35 -8.37 -8.97
C GLU A 378 -10.63 -8.82 -9.65
N THR A 379 -11.77 -8.61 -9.02
CA THR A 379 -13.06 -8.98 -9.59
C THR A 379 -13.95 -7.77 -9.84
N PHE A 380 -15.07 -8.01 -10.51
CA PHE A 380 -16.03 -6.99 -10.85
C PHE A 380 -17.06 -6.84 -9.73
N GLY A 381 -16.71 -6.09 -8.69
CA GLY A 381 -17.59 -5.83 -7.55
C GLY A 381 -18.63 -4.74 -7.81
N ASN A 382 -19.70 -4.78 -7.04
CA ASN A 382 -20.74 -3.74 -7.03
C ASN A 382 -20.56 -2.73 -5.89
N GLY A 383 -19.55 -2.93 -5.04
CA GLY A 383 -19.41 -2.20 -3.77
C GLY A 383 -20.66 -2.39 -2.91
N GLY A 384 -21.14 -3.64 -2.82
CA GLY A 384 -22.33 -4.03 -2.10
C GLY A 384 -23.02 -5.26 -2.70
N ALA A 385 -24.11 -5.69 -2.09
CA ALA A 385 -24.84 -6.91 -2.48
C ALA A 385 -26.05 -6.65 -3.41
N THR A 386 -26.26 -5.43 -3.88
CA THR A 386 -27.34 -5.09 -4.81
C THR A 386 -26.98 -5.57 -6.22
N THR A 387 -27.89 -6.28 -6.87
CA THR A 387 -27.74 -6.63 -8.28
C THR A 387 -27.86 -5.38 -9.14
N MET A 388 -26.85 -5.10 -10.00
CA MET A 388 -26.64 -3.83 -10.66
C MET A 388 -26.35 -4.01 -12.14
N LEU A 389 -26.85 -3.09 -12.98
CA LEU A 389 -26.36 -2.95 -14.35
C LEU A 389 -24.97 -2.31 -14.33
N ARG A 390 -23.99 -3.02 -14.93
CA ARG A 390 -22.60 -2.57 -15.01
C ARG A 390 -22.25 -2.25 -16.47
N HIS A 391 -21.56 -1.15 -16.67
CA HIS A 391 -21.05 -0.71 -17.95
C HIS A 391 -19.54 -0.91 -18.00
N VAL A 392 -19.10 -1.77 -18.91
CA VAL A 392 -17.68 -2.04 -19.13
C VAL A 392 -17.16 -1.01 -20.13
N ALA A 393 -16.48 0.01 -19.62
CA ALA A 393 -15.84 1.00 -20.49
C ALA A 393 -14.78 0.32 -21.37
N PRO A 394 -14.76 0.59 -22.70
CA PRO A 394 -13.71 0.06 -23.58
C PRO A 394 -12.30 0.46 -23.15
N GLU A 395 -12.18 1.63 -22.53
CA GLU A 395 -10.94 2.23 -22.07
C GLU A 395 -10.88 2.21 -20.53
N VAL A 396 -10.76 1.05 -19.92
CA VAL A 396 -10.40 1.00 -18.50
C VAL A 396 -8.95 1.46 -18.38
N GLN A 397 -8.70 2.41 -17.48
CA GLN A 397 -7.39 2.95 -17.18
C GLN A 397 -6.43 1.84 -16.76
N THR A 398 -5.70 1.32 -17.72
CA THR A 398 -4.48 0.58 -17.40
C THR A 398 -3.32 1.52 -17.61
N SER A 399 -2.60 1.80 -16.56
CA SER A 399 -1.41 2.66 -16.60
C SER A 399 -0.34 2.12 -17.56
N VAL A 400 -0.38 0.85 -17.92
CA VAL A 400 0.71 0.17 -18.63
C VAL A 400 0.34 -0.26 -20.04
N ARG A 401 -0.91 -0.61 -20.33
CA ARG A 401 -1.33 -1.05 -21.68
C ARG A 401 -2.81 -0.71 -21.89
N GLY A 402 -3.05 0.44 -22.48
CA GLY A 402 -4.38 0.78 -22.99
C GLY A 402 -4.84 -0.24 -24.03
N GLY A 403 -6.05 -0.75 -23.90
CA GLY A 403 -6.68 -1.64 -24.87
C GLY A 403 -8.17 -1.69 -24.62
N ASP A 404 -8.93 -2.05 -25.66
CA ASP A 404 -10.37 -2.24 -25.52
C ASP A 404 -10.65 -3.54 -24.75
N TRP A 405 -11.07 -3.41 -23.49
CA TRP A 405 -11.38 -4.52 -22.57
C TRP A 405 -12.47 -5.45 -23.09
N THR A 406 -13.29 -4.98 -24.00
CA THR A 406 -14.38 -5.74 -24.59
C THR A 406 -13.97 -6.54 -25.83
N LYS A 407 -12.67 -6.50 -26.22
CA LYS A 407 -12.14 -7.25 -27.35
C LYS A 407 -11.30 -8.44 -26.90
N ARG A 408 -11.26 -9.46 -27.77
CA ARG A 408 -10.39 -10.61 -27.60
C ARG A 408 -8.92 -10.19 -27.74
N ASP A 409 -8.08 -10.70 -26.84
CA ASP A 409 -6.63 -10.60 -26.91
C ASP A 409 -6.00 -11.93 -26.45
N TRP A 410 -4.69 -12.11 -26.65
CA TRP A 410 -3.98 -13.33 -26.25
C TRP A 410 -4.05 -13.58 -24.72
N TYR A 411 -4.09 -12.50 -23.93
CA TYR A 411 -4.21 -12.53 -22.47
C TYR A 411 -5.66 -12.39 -21.98
N ARG A 412 -6.62 -12.34 -22.89
CA ARG A 412 -8.07 -12.28 -22.66
C ARG A 412 -8.79 -13.07 -23.77
N PRO A 413 -8.74 -14.43 -23.71
CA PRO A 413 -9.22 -15.27 -24.81
C PRO A 413 -10.73 -15.23 -25.01
N SER A 414 -11.49 -14.96 -23.93
CA SER A 414 -12.97 -14.86 -23.94
C SER A 414 -13.35 -13.46 -23.42
N PRO A 415 -13.56 -12.45 -24.30
CA PRO A 415 -13.84 -11.10 -23.87
C PRO A 415 -15.17 -10.98 -23.15
N PRO A 416 -15.32 -10.00 -22.23
CA PRO A 416 -16.54 -9.76 -21.50
C PRO A 416 -17.61 -9.03 -22.31
N TYR A 417 -18.78 -8.89 -21.71
CA TYR A 417 -19.87 -8.06 -22.23
C TYR A 417 -19.56 -6.58 -22.05
N LYS A 418 -20.10 -5.72 -22.94
CA LYS A 418 -20.03 -4.25 -22.78
C LYS A 418 -20.95 -3.73 -21.68
N GLU A 419 -22.10 -4.38 -21.54
CA GLU A 419 -23.06 -4.14 -20.48
C GLU A 419 -23.48 -5.48 -19.87
N VAL A 420 -23.57 -5.54 -18.56
CA VAL A 420 -23.94 -6.78 -17.85
C VAL A 420 -24.67 -6.49 -16.55
N VAL A 421 -25.72 -7.24 -16.28
CA VAL A 421 -26.32 -7.29 -14.95
C VAL A 421 -25.43 -8.15 -14.06
N TRP A 422 -24.90 -7.55 -12.99
CA TRP A 422 -23.96 -8.20 -12.08
C TRP A 422 -24.49 -8.29 -10.67
N SER A 423 -24.41 -9.46 -10.07
CA SER A 423 -24.82 -9.73 -8.69
C SER A 423 -23.62 -10.05 -7.80
N MET A 424 -23.80 -9.98 -6.48
CA MET A 424 -22.82 -10.49 -5.51
C MET A 424 -22.56 -11.99 -5.73
N ARG A 425 -23.58 -12.76 -6.15
CA ARG A 425 -23.40 -14.20 -6.44
C ARG A 425 -22.46 -14.42 -7.62
N ASN A 426 -22.56 -13.62 -8.70
CA ASN A 426 -21.63 -13.70 -9.82
C ASN A 426 -20.19 -13.48 -9.35
N ASN A 427 -19.99 -12.48 -8.50
CA ASN A 427 -18.69 -12.18 -7.93
C ASN A 427 -18.13 -13.36 -7.13
N THR A 428 -18.93 -13.90 -6.22
CA THR A 428 -18.61 -15.11 -5.45
C THR A 428 -18.27 -16.29 -6.36
N ASN A 429 -19.05 -16.52 -7.42
CA ASN A 429 -18.81 -17.62 -8.37
C ASN A 429 -17.45 -17.48 -9.07
N TYR A 430 -17.12 -16.29 -9.60
CA TYR A 430 -15.85 -16.07 -10.29
C TYR A 430 -14.67 -16.23 -9.36
N MET A 431 -14.70 -15.54 -8.22
CA MET A 431 -13.60 -15.54 -7.28
C MET A 431 -13.37 -16.93 -6.66
N GLN A 432 -14.44 -17.59 -6.22
CA GLN A 432 -14.32 -18.92 -5.62
C GLN A 432 -13.88 -19.99 -6.65
N THR A 433 -14.37 -19.93 -7.90
CA THR A 433 -13.89 -20.82 -8.96
C THR A 433 -12.39 -20.62 -9.21
N GLY A 434 -11.93 -19.38 -9.29
CA GLY A 434 -10.51 -19.05 -9.43
C GLY A 434 -9.68 -19.57 -8.25
N VAL A 435 -10.12 -19.29 -7.02
CA VAL A 435 -9.42 -19.73 -5.79
C VAL A 435 -9.36 -21.26 -5.69
N LEU A 436 -10.46 -21.97 -5.93
CA LEU A 436 -10.47 -23.44 -5.92
C LEU A 436 -9.52 -24.01 -6.98
N THR A 437 -9.47 -23.40 -8.16
CA THR A 437 -8.53 -23.78 -9.23
C THR A 437 -7.07 -23.57 -8.81
N ALA A 438 -6.77 -22.43 -8.16
CA ALA A 438 -5.44 -22.13 -7.64
C ALA A 438 -5.03 -23.12 -6.53
N LEU A 439 -5.92 -23.38 -5.59
CA LEU A 439 -5.69 -24.35 -4.51
C LEU A 439 -5.50 -25.77 -5.05
N GLU A 440 -6.26 -26.17 -6.07
CA GLU A 440 -6.08 -27.46 -6.74
C GLU A 440 -4.69 -27.60 -7.36
N LEU A 441 -4.22 -26.56 -8.10
CA LEU A 441 -2.89 -26.55 -8.68
C LEU A 441 -1.80 -26.66 -7.60
N ALA A 442 -1.94 -25.88 -6.54
CA ALA A 442 -1.02 -25.91 -5.40
C ALA A 442 -1.02 -27.28 -4.71
N ALA A 443 -2.20 -27.88 -4.51
CA ALA A 443 -2.34 -29.19 -3.88
C ALA A 443 -1.78 -30.35 -4.73
N LYS A 444 -1.79 -30.21 -6.05
CA LYS A 444 -1.15 -31.16 -6.98
C LYS A 444 0.37 -31.03 -7.03
N HIS A 445 0.91 -29.86 -6.70
CA HIS A 445 2.34 -29.54 -6.80
C HIS A 445 2.92 -28.91 -5.52
N PRO A 446 2.62 -29.43 -4.30
CA PRO A 446 3.03 -28.78 -3.06
C PRO A 446 4.55 -28.71 -2.91
N ASN A 447 5.25 -29.76 -3.36
CA ASN A 447 6.72 -29.82 -3.28
C ASN A 447 7.40 -28.80 -4.21
N VAL A 448 6.82 -28.51 -5.39
CA VAL A 448 7.34 -27.48 -6.31
C VAL A 448 7.29 -26.11 -5.66
N ILE A 449 6.20 -25.78 -4.96
CA ILE A 449 6.05 -24.52 -4.23
C ILE A 449 7.11 -24.39 -3.14
N LEU A 450 7.30 -25.44 -2.33
CA LEU A 450 8.28 -25.45 -1.24
C LEU A 450 9.73 -25.42 -1.76
N GLU A 451 10.01 -26.15 -2.83
CA GLU A 451 11.31 -26.17 -3.48
C GLU A 451 11.67 -24.79 -4.05
N ASN A 452 10.73 -24.15 -4.76
CA ASN A 452 10.92 -22.80 -5.30
C ASN A 452 11.12 -21.79 -4.17
N PHE A 453 10.35 -21.88 -3.07
CA PHE A 453 10.50 -21.03 -1.90
C PHE A 453 11.90 -21.16 -1.29
N TYR A 454 12.36 -22.39 -1.03
CA TYR A 454 13.73 -22.66 -0.57
C TYR A 454 14.77 -22.13 -1.56
N LYS A 455 14.59 -22.40 -2.87
CA LYS A 455 15.57 -22.01 -3.89
C LYS A 455 15.69 -20.49 -4.03
N LYS A 456 14.57 -19.76 -4.00
CA LYS A 456 14.57 -18.29 -4.00
C LYS A 456 15.28 -17.73 -2.77
N SER A 457 15.09 -18.34 -1.59
CA SER A 457 15.78 -17.98 -0.35
C SER A 457 17.28 -18.27 -0.43
N ALA A 458 17.66 -19.43 -0.97
CA ALA A 458 19.06 -19.78 -1.20
C ALA A 458 19.75 -18.86 -2.21
N ASN A 459 19.05 -18.51 -3.30
CA ASN A 459 19.54 -17.55 -4.28
C ASN A 459 19.75 -16.16 -3.67
N ALA A 460 18.90 -15.71 -2.75
CA ALA A 460 19.06 -14.43 -2.09
C ALA A 460 20.36 -14.39 -1.27
N VAL A 461 20.60 -15.40 -0.46
CA VAL A 461 21.83 -15.54 0.34
C VAL A 461 23.08 -15.64 -0.55
N GLU A 462 23.04 -16.47 -1.59
CA GLU A 462 24.17 -16.66 -2.50
C GLU A 462 24.49 -15.42 -3.32
N ASN A 463 23.46 -14.70 -3.80
CA ASN A 463 23.67 -13.44 -4.50
C ASN A 463 24.35 -12.41 -3.58
N GLY A 464 23.94 -12.31 -2.29
CA GLY A 464 24.59 -11.45 -1.32
C GLY A 464 26.05 -11.81 -1.03
N ARG A 465 26.46 -13.10 -1.21
CA ARG A 465 27.85 -13.55 -1.07
C ARG A 465 28.71 -13.33 -2.29
N THR A 466 28.11 -13.32 -3.48
CA THR A 466 28.85 -13.43 -4.73
C THR A 466 28.71 -12.21 -5.66
N LYS A 467 27.71 -11.37 -5.45
CA LYS A 467 27.42 -10.21 -6.30
C LYS A 467 27.38 -8.93 -5.48
N ALA A 468 28.03 -7.89 -5.99
CA ALA A 468 27.93 -6.53 -5.45
C ALA A 468 26.50 -5.94 -5.68
N PRO A 469 26.08 -5.04 -4.80
CA PRO A 469 26.70 -4.68 -3.52
C PRO A 469 26.64 -5.84 -2.52
N TYR A 470 27.60 -5.87 -1.56
CA TYR A 470 27.68 -6.90 -0.52
C TYR A 470 27.03 -6.48 0.80
N ALA A 471 26.93 -5.17 1.02
CA ALA A 471 26.32 -4.61 2.21
C ALA A 471 25.82 -3.18 1.96
N TYR A 472 24.93 -2.73 2.83
CA TYR A 472 24.65 -1.31 3.07
C TYR A 472 25.17 -0.93 4.46
N ILE A 473 25.82 0.24 4.57
CA ILE A 473 26.35 0.74 5.85
C ILE A 473 25.71 2.08 6.15
N ILE A 474 25.12 2.19 7.33
CA ILE A 474 24.61 3.43 7.91
C ILE A 474 25.70 3.94 8.85
N PRO A 475 26.45 5.00 8.49
CA PRO A 475 27.54 5.51 9.31
C PRO A 475 27.03 6.00 10.66
N GLY A 476 27.79 5.72 11.73
CA GLY A 476 27.48 6.22 13.06
C GLY A 476 27.78 7.71 13.19
N GLY A 477 27.10 8.37 14.14
CA GLY A 477 27.29 9.78 14.43
C GLY A 477 26.59 10.73 13.47
N GLN A 478 25.51 10.29 12.84
CA GLN A 478 24.66 11.17 12.02
C GLN A 478 23.95 12.20 12.91
N LYS A 479 23.62 13.35 12.32
CA LYS A 479 23.03 14.48 13.02
C LYS A 479 21.73 14.12 13.74
N ASP A 480 20.90 13.29 13.10
CA ASP A 480 19.62 12.82 13.64
C ASP A 480 19.58 11.30 13.78
N GLU A 481 19.95 10.81 14.96
CA GLU A 481 19.88 9.38 15.30
C GLU A 481 18.44 8.85 15.36
N THR A 482 17.43 9.71 15.48
CA THR A 482 16.02 9.26 15.48
C THR A 482 15.58 8.82 14.09
N ARG A 483 16.06 9.45 13.01
CA ARG A 483 15.85 9.01 11.63
C ARG A 483 16.61 7.72 11.32
N VAL A 484 17.85 7.60 11.82
CA VAL A 484 18.61 6.34 11.74
C VAL A 484 17.83 5.20 12.41
N ALA A 485 17.26 5.46 13.60
CA ALA A 485 16.41 4.49 14.29
C ALA A 485 15.14 4.16 13.51
N PHE A 486 14.49 5.16 12.91
CA PHE A 486 13.30 4.95 12.08
C PHE A 486 13.59 3.97 10.94
N VAL A 487 14.59 4.24 10.10
CA VAL A 487 14.97 3.36 8.99
C VAL A 487 15.38 1.98 9.48
N THR A 488 16.24 1.89 10.51
CA THR A 488 16.70 0.62 11.05
C THR A 488 15.56 -0.23 11.59
N ASN A 489 14.62 0.38 12.32
CA ASN A 489 13.48 -0.33 12.89
C ASN A 489 12.50 -0.81 11.82
N LEU A 490 12.34 -0.08 10.69
CA LEU A 490 11.56 -0.52 9.55
C LEU A 490 12.19 -1.73 8.85
N LEU A 491 13.53 -1.73 8.69
CA LEU A 491 14.24 -2.90 8.16
C LEU A 491 14.05 -4.12 9.08
N ARG A 492 14.18 -3.92 10.40
CA ARG A 492 13.96 -4.98 11.39
C ARG A 492 12.53 -5.50 11.41
N LEU A 493 11.53 -4.62 11.29
CA LEU A 493 10.11 -4.99 11.18
C LEU A 493 9.85 -5.94 10.00
N GLN A 494 10.59 -5.78 8.92
CA GLN A 494 10.52 -6.64 7.73
C GLN A 494 11.53 -7.82 7.78
N GLY A 495 12.04 -8.18 8.95
CA GLY A 495 12.91 -9.34 9.14
C GLY A 495 14.34 -9.17 8.62
N ILE A 496 14.73 -8.01 8.10
CA ILE A 496 16.08 -7.73 7.61
C ILE A 496 17.05 -7.64 8.78
N GLU A 497 18.14 -8.39 8.75
CA GLU A 497 19.16 -8.40 9.79
C GLU A 497 20.03 -7.15 9.71
N VAL A 498 20.23 -6.50 10.84
CA VAL A 498 21.10 -5.33 11.00
C VAL A 498 22.09 -5.60 12.13
N GLY A 499 23.36 -5.35 11.89
CA GLY A 499 24.43 -5.50 12.88
C GLY A 499 25.11 -4.18 13.20
N ARG A 500 25.56 -3.99 14.45
CA ARG A 500 26.33 -2.82 14.89
C ARG A 500 27.82 -3.13 14.96
N MET A 501 28.65 -2.26 14.37
CA MET A 501 30.10 -2.33 14.42
C MET A 501 30.64 -1.89 15.79
N ALA A 502 31.44 -2.71 16.43
CA ALA A 502 32.11 -2.34 17.70
C ALA A 502 33.35 -1.43 17.49
N LYS A 503 33.98 -1.50 16.32
CA LYS A 503 35.20 -0.73 16.00
C LYS A 503 35.05 -0.04 14.66
N ALA A 504 35.81 1.04 14.46
CA ALA A 504 35.91 1.68 13.16
C ALA A 504 36.52 0.70 12.12
N VAL A 505 35.99 0.73 10.90
CA VAL A 505 36.43 -0.10 9.77
C VAL A 505 36.73 0.77 8.57
N LYS A 506 37.84 0.51 7.89
CA LYS A 506 38.20 1.13 6.62
C LYS A 506 37.96 0.12 5.51
N LEU A 507 37.07 0.44 4.59
CA LEU A 507 36.88 -0.24 3.30
C LEU A 507 37.58 0.55 2.20
N LYS A 508 37.58 0.06 0.96
CA LYS A 508 38.30 0.69 -0.16
C LYS A 508 38.08 2.19 -0.26
N ASP A 509 36.85 2.62 -0.22
CA ASP A 509 36.46 3.99 -0.61
C ASP A 509 36.11 4.89 0.60
N ARG A 510 35.87 4.30 1.78
CA ARG A 510 35.38 5.04 2.94
C ARG A 510 35.79 4.41 4.27
N SER A 511 35.99 5.26 5.28
CA SER A 511 36.13 4.82 6.67
C SER A 511 34.81 5.01 7.41
N TYR A 512 34.41 4.00 8.16
CA TYR A 512 33.18 3.97 8.93
C TYR A 512 33.53 3.97 10.42
N PRO A 513 32.97 4.87 11.24
CA PRO A 513 33.28 4.92 12.67
C PRO A 513 32.69 3.72 13.42
N ALA A 514 33.18 3.48 14.65
CA ALA A 514 32.54 2.57 15.58
C ALA A 514 31.07 3.01 15.82
N GLY A 515 30.19 2.05 16.02
CA GLY A 515 28.75 2.29 16.17
C GLY A 515 27.97 2.33 14.86
N SER A 516 28.65 2.36 13.69
CA SER A 516 27.97 2.23 12.38
C SER A 516 27.18 0.95 12.30
N LEU A 517 26.07 0.96 11.54
CA LEU A 517 25.20 -0.19 11.33
C LEU A 517 25.47 -0.80 9.96
N VAL A 518 25.46 -2.11 9.89
CA VAL A 518 25.74 -2.88 8.68
C VAL A 518 24.55 -3.80 8.36
N VAL A 519 24.04 -3.68 7.16
CA VAL A 519 23.06 -4.59 6.56
C VAL A 519 23.82 -5.44 5.55
N LYS A 520 24.28 -6.63 5.96
CA LYS A 520 24.93 -7.59 5.05
C LYS A 520 23.89 -8.23 4.14
N LEU A 521 24.21 -8.40 2.86
CA LEU A 521 23.24 -8.94 1.90
C LEU A 521 23.25 -10.48 1.81
N ASP A 522 24.18 -11.18 2.47
CA ASP A 522 24.21 -12.64 2.54
C ASP A 522 23.24 -13.22 3.60
N GLN A 523 22.04 -12.67 3.62
CA GLN A 523 20.92 -13.03 4.49
C GLN A 523 19.68 -13.37 3.66
N PRO A 524 18.69 -14.09 4.20
CA PRO A 524 17.47 -14.48 3.46
C PRO A 524 16.73 -13.31 2.81
N TYR A 525 16.66 -12.18 3.52
CA TYR A 525 15.99 -10.96 3.04
C TYR A 525 16.97 -9.87 2.56
N GLY A 526 18.19 -10.28 2.18
CA GLY A 526 19.21 -9.40 1.59
C GLY A 526 18.73 -8.75 0.28
N ARG A 527 17.92 -9.46 -0.51
CA ARG A 527 17.29 -8.91 -1.72
C ARG A 527 16.31 -7.80 -1.39
N LEU A 528 15.44 -7.99 -0.40
CA LEU A 528 14.53 -6.95 0.07
C LEU A 528 15.30 -5.73 0.61
N ALA A 529 16.36 -5.95 1.40
CA ALA A 529 17.21 -4.86 1.87
C ALA A 529 17.77 -4.04 0.70
N LYS A 530 18.22 -4.72 -0.36
CA LYS A 530 18.68 -4.05 -1.58
C LYS A 530 17.57 -3.26 -2.26
N ILE A 531 16.37 -3.83 -2.43
CA ILE A 531 15.21 -3.15 -3.05
C ILE A 531 14.86 -1.86 -2.30
N LEU A 532 14.91 -1.87 -0.96
CA LEU A 532 14.50 -0.75 -0.13
C LEU A 532 15.57 0.36 -0.02
N LEU A 533 16.85 0.00 -0.10
CA LEU A 533 17.96 0.92 0.23
C LEU A 533 18.67 1.49 -0.99
N ARG A 534 18.70 0.78 -2.14
CA ARG A 534 19.34 1.28 -3.36
C ARG A 534 18.56 2.43 -3.99
N LYS A 535 19.25 3.21 -4.82
CA LYS A 535 18.59 4.12 -5.76
C LYS A 535 17.82 3.31 -6.81
N GLN A 536 16.64 3.75 -7.16
CA GLN A 536 15.87 3.15 -8.24
C GLN A 536 16.33 3.78 -9.58
N ASP A 537 17.53 3.45 -10.03
CA ASP A 537 18.14 3.89 -11.30
C ASP A 537 18.16 2.78 -12.36
N ASN A 538 17.54 1.65 -12.06
CA ASN A 538 17.52 0.43 -12.86
C ASN A 538 16.13 0.11 -13.43
N TYR A 539 15.28 1.11 -13.63
CA TYR A 539 13.96 0.94 -14.26
C TYR A 539 14.12 0.34 -15.65
N PRO A 540 13.42 -0.75 -15.99
CA PRO A 540 13.74 -1.53 -17.19
C PRO A 540 13.47 -0.80 -18.51
N ASP A 541 12.40 -0.03 -18.58
CA ASP A 541 12.01 0.73 -19.78
C ASP A 541 11.14 1.93 -19.41
N GLU A 542 11.69 3.13 -19.48
CA GLU A 542 11.00 4.38 -19.18
C GLU A 542 9.80 4.68 -20.11
N LYS A 543 9.67 3.98 -21.24
CA LYS A 543 8.50 4.08 -22.11
C LYS A 543 7.28 3.39 -21.53
N LEU A 544 7.51 2.37 -20.68
CA LEU A 544 6.45 1.77 -19.89
C LEU A 544 6.15 2.72 -18.72
N GLY A 545 4.89 3.02 -18.48
CA GLY A 545 4.48 3.62 -17.21
C GLY A 545 4.61 2.61 -16.08
N THR A 546 4.70 3.08 -14.82
CA THR A 546 4.52 2.24 -13.63
C THR A 546 3.11 2.41 -13.08
N TYR A 547 2.61 1.38 -12.43
CA TYR A 547 1.28 1.39 -11.80
C TYR A 547 1.23 2.33 -10.59
N ASP A 548 2.35 2.47 -9.84
CA ASP A 548 2.47 3.35 -8.67
C ASP A 548 3.81 4.14 -8.72
N ASP A 549 4.46 4.39 -7.59
CA ASP A 549 5.67 5.21 -7.49
C ASP A 549 6.88 4.58 -8.21
N ALA A 550 7.66 5.44 -8.88
CA ALA A 550 8.91 5.03 -9.52
C ALA A 550 10.07 4.90 -8.53
N ALA A 551 9.98 5.56 -7.35
CA ALA A 551 11.05 5.59 -6.36
C ALA A 551 10.52 5.58 -4.92
N TRP A 552 11.30 4.91 -4.04
CA TRP A 552 11.05 4.76 -2.60
C TRP A 552 12.33 4.69 -1.78
N THR A 553 13.49 5.13 -2.28
CA THR A 553 14.81 5.02 -1.64
C THR A 553 14.76 5.48 -0.18
N MET A 554 14.73 4.56 0.78
CA MET A 554 14.45 4.88 2.19
C MET A 554 15.46 5.84 2.79
N GLY A 555 16.75 5.69 2.46
CA GLY A 555 17.80 6.61 2.95
C GLY A 555 17.56 8.06 2.52
N MET A 556 17.22 8.28 1.25
CA MET A 556 16.94 9.62 0.73
C MET A 556 15.66 10.20 1.32
N MET A 557 14.60 9.42 1.38
CA MET A 557 13.29 9.88 1.88
C MET A 557 13.32 10.18 3.39
N ALA A 558 14.17 9.48 4.15
CA ALA A 558 14.37 9.75 5.57
C ALA A 558 15.53 10.75 5.83
N ARG A 559 16.32 11.13 4.81
CA ARG A 559 17.57 11.91 4.94
C ARG A 559 18.56 11.24 5.90
N VAL A 560 18.79 9.96 5.69
CA VAL A 560 19.78 9.14 6.37
C VAL A 560 20.89 8.79 5.38
N ASP A 561 22.14 9.09 5.71
CA ASP A 561 23.29 8.65 4.92
C ASP A 561 23.40 7.14 4.99
N ILE A 562 23.28 6.47 3.84
CA ILE A 562 23.40 5.04 3.67
C ILE A 562 24.34 4.79 2.50
N ALA A 563 25.47 4.16 2.78
CA ALA A 563 26.44 3.79 1.76
C ALA A 563 26.17 2.42 1.20
N GLU A 564 26.05 2.32 -0.13
CA GLU A 564 26.12 1.06 -0.86
C GLU A 564 27.59 0.59 -0.92
N VAL A 565 27.88 -0.66 -0.60
CA VAL A 565 29.25 -1.17 -0.43
C VAL A 565 29.52 -2.34 -1.36
N ASP A 566 30.42 -2.09 -2.34
CA ASP A 566 30.89 -3.09 -3.32
C ASP A 566 32.16 -3.81 -2.88
N ASP A 567 32.68 -3.50 -1.69
CA ASP A 567 33.81 -4.22 -1.10
C ASP A 567 33.33 -5.46 -0.37
N LYS A 568 33.71 -6.65 -0.88
CA LYS A 568 33.34 -7.93 -0.28
C LYS A 568 33.78 -8.09 1.17
N ALA A 569 34.84 -7.37 1.60
CA ALA A 569 35.30 -7.36 2.99
C ALA A 569 34.22 -6.87 3.98
N ALA A 570 33.18 -6.21 3.48
CA ALA A 570 32.04 -5.82 4.31
C ALA A 570 31.30 -7.03 4.93
N LEU A 571 31.31 -8.18 4.28
CA LEU A 571 30.71 -9.42 4.80
C LEU A 571 31.46 -9.95 6.03
N ASP A 572 32.75 -9.68 6.13
CA ASP A 572 33.61 -10.16 7.22
C ASP A 572 33.63 -9.22 8.44
N ILE A 573 32.97 -8.06 8.36
CA ILE A 573 32.91 -7.09 9.47
C ILE A 573 32.23 -7.74 10.69
N PRO A 574 32.90 -7.81 11.85
CA PRO A 574 32.28 -8.29 13.08
C PRO A 574 31.21 -7.31 13.56
N THR A 575 30.01 -7.82 13.77
CA THR A 575 28.87 -6.99 14.22
C THR A 575 28.11 -7.67 15.37
N THR A 576 27.47 -6.84 16.19
CA THR A 576 26.49 -7.31 17.19
C THR A 576 25.10 -7.10 16.63
N PRO A 577 24.20 -8.10 16.67
CA PRO A 577 22.82 -7.96 16.18
C PRO A 577 22.10 -6.78 16.85
N VAL A 578 21.27 -6.09 16.06
CA VAL A 578 20.41 -5.00 16.52
C VAL A 578 18.95 -5.39 16.27
N ASP A 579 18.21 -5.61 17.36
CA ASP A 579 16.79 -5.93 17.26
C ASP A 579 15.94 -4.67 17.12
N ARG A 580 16.28 -3.63 17.88
CA ARG A 580 15.59 -2.34 17.86
C ARG A 580 16.56 -1.22 18.26
N LEU A 581 16.47 -0.09 17.58
CA LEU A 581 17.13 1.14 17.99
C LEU A 581 16.16 2.06 18.73
N THR A 582 16.61 2.55 19.88
CA THR A 582 15.90 3.56 20.68
C THR A 582 16.93 4.63 21.06
N PRO A 583 17.07 5.69 20.26
CA PRO A 583 17.96 6.80 20.60
C PRO A 583 17.51 7.39 21.93
N ARG A 584 18.48 7.68 22.78
CA ARG A 584 18.23 8.35 24.07
C ARG A 584 18.79 9.76 23.99
N GLY A 585 17.95 10.71 24.35
CA GLY A 585 18.38 12.09 24.47
C GLY A 585 19.18 12.35 25.74
N SER A 586 19.74 13.53 25.84
CA SER A 586 20.51 13.97 27.01
C SER A 586 20.26 15.42 27.34
N ILE A 587 20.36 15.74 28.65
CA ILE A 587 20.31 17.12 29.11
C ILE A 587 21.54 17.38 29.96
N SER A 588 22.31 18.41 29.64
CA SER A 588 23.55 18.77 30.33
C SER A 588 23.48 20.14 31.00
N GLY A 589 24.08 20.19 32.17
CA GLY A 589 24.12 21.37 33.04
C GLY A 589 22.85 21.54 33.88
N ARG A 590 23.00 21.83 35.18
CA ARG A 590 21.94 22.37 36.03
C ARG A 590 22.25 23.89 36.18
N GLY A 591 21.57 24.70 35.37
CA GLY A 591 21.79 26.12 35.30
C GLY A 591 20.60 26.95 35.78
N ALA A 592 20.67 28.27 35.48
CA ALA A 592 19.73 29.29 35.96
C ALA A 592 18.27 29.20 35.43
N GLY A 593 17.85 28.03 34.93
CA GLY A 593 16.44 27.79 34.56
C GLY A 593 16.11 27.92 33.08
N THR A 594 17.05 28.28 32.18
CA THR A 594 16.85 28.26 30.72
C THR A 594 17.66 27.17 30.09
N TYR A 595 16.99 26.38 29.18
CA TYR A 595 17.62 25.32 28.43
C TYR A 595 17.41 25.54 26.94
N ALA A 596 18.45 25.29 26.14
CA ALA A 596 18.32 25.13 24.70
C ALA A 596 18.25 23.68 24.34
N VAL A 597 17.14 23.27 23.66
CA VAL A 597 17.03 21.96 23.03
C VAL A 597 17.48 22.11 21.58
N LEU A 598 18.58 21.44 21.25
CA LEU A 598 19.27 21.60 19.97
C LEU A 598 18.44 21.12 18.80
N ASP A 599 18.39 21.91 17.74
CA ASP A 599 17.82 21.48 16.47
C ASP A 599 18.81 20.58 15.70
N ASN A 600 18.57 19.28 15.78
CA ASN A 600 19.30 18.26 15.03
C ASN A 600 18.57 17.84 13.75
N GLY A 601 17.46 18.51 13.38
CA GLY A 601 16.60 18.15 12.27
C GLY A 601 15.53 17.10 12.59
N SER A 602 15.48 16.59 13.83
CA SER A 602 14.50 15.60 14.24
C SER A 602 13.07 16.15 14.27
N VAL A 603 12.11 15.34 13.82
CA VAL A 603 10.67 15.61 14.00
C VAL A 603 10.29 15.68 15.48
N GLY A 604 11.02 15.00 16.36
CA GLY A 604 10.81 15.01 17.80
C GLY A 604 10.89 16.41 18.44
N LEU A 605 11.56 17.38 17.78
CA LEU A 605 11.59 18.77 18.25
C LEU A 605 10.20 19.42 18.17
N ALA A 606 9.43 19.12 17.11
CA ALA A 606 8.04 19.57 17.00
C ALA A 606 7.16 18.90 18.05
N THR A 607 7.28 17.60 18.26
CA THR A 607 6.59 16.87 19.33
C THR A 607 6.86 17.50 20.70
N LEU A 608 8.15 17.81 20.98
CA LEU A 608 8.52 18.47 22.24
C LEU A 608 7.83 19.82 22.39
N ARG A 609 7.77 20.65 21.32
CA ARG A 609 7.11 21.95 21.35
C ARG A 609 5.62 21.82 21.73
N TYR A 610 4.93 20.85 21.17
CA TYR A 610 3.51 20.60 21.50
C TYR A 610 3.31 20.01 22.90
N ARG A 611 4.21 19.17 23.42
CA ARG A 611 4.20 18.73 24.83
C ARG A 611 4.42 19.89 25.80
N LEU A 612 5.22 20.88 25.41
CA LEU A 612 5.52 22.08 26.17
C LEU A 612 4.59 23.26 25.86
N ARG A 613 3.32 22.99 25.50
CA ARG A 613 2.35 24.01 25.06
C ARG A 613 2.16 25.14 26.10
N ASP A 614 2.22 24.80 27.40
CA ASP A 614 1.99 25.70 28.53
C ASP A 614 3.29 26.34 29.04
N ALA A 615 4.43 25.99 28.49
CA ALA A 615 5.72 26.56 28.87
C ALA A 615 6.06 27.75 27.97
N LYS A 616 6.85 28.70 28.52
CA LYS A 616 7.41 29.78 27.73
C LYS A 616 8.58 29.24 26.88
N VAL A 617 8.35 29.18 25.57
CA VAL A 617 9.27 28.64 24.60
C VAL A 617 9.55 29.67 23.51
N SER A 618 10.82 29.88 23.18
CA SER A 618 11.25 30.68 22.05
C SER A 618 12.05 29.84 21.06
N VAL A 619 12.14 30.26 19.81
CA VAL A 619 12.98 29.66 18.76
C VAL A 619 14.21 30.52 18.51
N VAL A 620 15.39 29.92 18.53
CA VAL A 620 16.67 30.54 18.26
C VAL A 620 16.75 30.96 16.78
N GLU A 621 17.14 32.20 16.50
CA GLU A 621 17.24 32.76 15.14
C GLU A 621 18.64 32.68 14.55
N ALA A 622 19.67 32.58 15.38
CA ALA A 622 21.07 32.52 14.95
C ALA A 622 21.89 31.59 15.85
N ASP A 623 22.85 30.91 15.27
CA ASP A 623 23.76 30.02 16.00
C ASP A 623 24.47 30.74 17.14
N PHE A 624 24.57 30.08 18.29
CA PHE A 624 25.36 30.59 19.41
C PHE A 624 26.03 29.43 20.20
N LYS A 625 26.88 29.74 21.15
CA LYS A 625 27.58 28.75 21.98
C LYS A 625 26.98 28.66 23.39
N ALA A 626 26.69 27.44 23.83
CA ALA A 626 26.27 27.13 25.21
C ALA A 626 26.71 25.71 25.60
N GLY A 627 27.15 25.54 26.83
CA GLY A 627 27.54 24.20 27.35
C GLY A 627 28.68 23.54 26.57
N GLY A 628 29.54 24.31 25.88
CA GLY A 628 30.58 23.75 25.00
C GLY A 628 30.11 23.31 23.63
N LYS A 629 28.81 23.48 23.30
CA LYS A 629 28.19 23.10 22.03
C LYS A 629 27.78 24.31 21.20
N THR A 630 27.58 24.07 19.89
CA THR A 630 26.87 25.03 19.03
C THR A 630 25.39 24.73 19.14
N VAL A 631 24.59 25.72 19.52
CA VAL A 631 23.14 25.70 19.49
C VAL A 631 22.72 26.33 18.17
N PRO A 632 22.20 25.55 17.21
CA PRO A 632 21.85 26.07 15.89
C PRO A 632 20.55 26.88 15.91
N ALA A 633 20.36 27.71 14.89
CA ALA A 633 19.06 28.31 14.59
C ALA A 633 17.99 27.22 14.48
N GLY A 634 16.78 27.53 14.94
CA GLY A 634 15.68 26.53 15.01
C GLY A 634 15.60 25.77 16.35
N SER A 635 16.65 25.85 17.20
CA SER A 635 16.65 25.27 18.55
C SER A 635 15.60 25.94 19.44
N LEU A 636 15.00 25.14 20.35
CA LEU A 636 13.99 25.63 21.29
C LEU A 636 14.66 26.11 22.58
N LEU A 637 14.37 27.34 22.98
CA LEU A 637 14.71 27.88 24.31
C LEU A 637 13.52 27.69 25.24
N VAL A 638 13.70 26.90 26.30
CA VAL A 638 12.66 26.63 27.31
C VAL A 638 13.04 27.34 28.59
N GLU A 639 12.23 28.35 28.98
CA GLU A 639 12.44 29.17 30.18
C GLU A 639 11.70 28.59 31.40
N GLY A 640 12.26 28.84 32.59
CA GLY A 640 11.65 28.68 33.88
C GLY A 640 11.39 27.24 34.36
N GLY A 641 12.03 26.81 35.47
CA GLY A 641 11.69 25.69 36.34
C GLY A 641 11.39 24.28 35.70
N ALA A 642 11.53 24.16 34.42
CA ALA A 642 11.02 23.05 33.60
C ALA A 642 11.97 21.84 33.52
N TYR A 643 13.07 21.80 34.29
CA TYR A 643 14.06 20.70 34.18
C TYR A 643 13.42 19.32 34.36
N ASP A 644 12.57 19.16 35.38
CA ASP A 644 11.97 17.86 35.70
C ASP A 644 10.92 17.42 34.65
N ALA A 645 10.24 18.37 33.99
CA ALA A 645 9.34 18.10 32.89
C ALA A 645 10.09 17.92 31.56
N LEU A 646 11.14 18.73 31.32
CA LEU A 646 11.91 18.72 30.08
C LEU A 646 12.78 17.47 29.94
N LYS A 647 13.42 17.02 31.03
CA LYS A 647 14.36 15.90 31.01
C LYS A 647 13.73 14.61 30.46
N PRO A 648 12.60 14.10 30.99
CA PRO A 648 11.99 12.90 30.46
C PRO A 648 11.59 13.02 28.99
N ALA A 649 11.10 14.19 28.57
CA ALA A 649 10.69 14.45 27.19
C ALA A 649 11.90 14.45 26.24
N VAL A 650 12.99 15.14 26.61
CA VAL A 650 14.23 15.17 25.81
C VAL A 650 14.83 13.76 25.70
N GLU A 651 14.91 13.02 26.81
CA GLU A 651 15.47 11.66 26.84
C GLU A 651 14.63 10.68 25.99
N THR A 652 13.29 10.77 26.07
CA THR A 652 12.38 9.90 25.33
C THR A 652 12.37 10.19 23.81
N LEU A 653 12.49 11.48 23.45
CA LEU A 653 12.47 11.91 22.04
C LEU A 653 13.84 11.83 21.36
N GLY A 654 14.90 11.40 22.06
CA GLY A 654 16.25 11.30 21.50
C GLY A 654 16.87 12.66 21.19
N LEU A 655 16.47 13.72 21.91
CA LEU A 655 16.94 15.09 21.70
C LEU A 655 18.09 15.42 22.65
N GLU A 656 18.80 16.49 22.34
CA GLU A 656 19.88 16.99 23.18
C GLU A 656 19.54 18.39 23.72
N ALA A 657 19.76 18.62 25.01
CA ALA A 657 19.55 19.91 25.62
C ALA A 657 20.75 20.35 26.48
N VAL A 658 21.01 21.66 26.50
CA VAL A 658 22.08 22.28 27.27
C VAL A 658 21.54 23.48 28.05
N SER A 659 22.08 23.68 29.28
CA SER A 659 21.79 24.89 30.06
C SER A 659 22.39 26.13 29.38
N VAL A 660 21.62 27.22 29.34
CA VAL A 660 21.96 28.48 28.69
C VAL A 660 22.13 29.57 29.74
N SER A 661 23.24 30.29 29.66
CA SER A 661 23.44 31.53 30.37
C SER A 661 23.44 32.68 29.35
N GLY A 662 22.66 33.74 29.61
CA GLY A 662 22.50 34.88 28.70
C GLY A 662 21.18 34.82 27.89
N LYS A 663 21.01 35.79 26.98
CA LYS A 663 19.81 35.94 26.12
C LYS A 663 20.26 35.91 24.66
N PRO A 664 20.24 34.74 24.01
CA PRO A 664 20.48 34.65 22.55
C PRO A 664 19.33 35.33 21.77
N THR A 665 19.59 35.65 20.51
CA THR A 665 18.57 36.16 19.59
C THR A 665 17.56 35.04 19.31
N ALA A 666 16.33 35.29 19.67
CA ALA A 666 15.25 34.34 19.58
C ALA A 666 13.89 35.05 19.49
N HIS A 667 12.90 34.42 18.86
CA HIS A 667 11.51 34.88 18.87
C HIS A 667 10.65 33.94 19.70
N GLU A 668 9.67 34.51 20.37
CA GLU A 668 8.66 33.75 21.11
C GLU A 668 7.74 32.97 20.12
N THR A 669 7.47 31.74 20.40
CA THR A 669 6.58 30.89 19.58
C THR A 669 5.29 30.59 20.31
N ALA A 670 4.18 30.99 19.71
CA ALA A 670 2.84 30.56 20.11
C ALA A 670 2.36 29.47 19.14
N LEU A 671 1.92 28.33 19.71
CA LEU A 671 1.35 27.27 18.87
C LEU A 671 0.05 27.76 18.21
N PRO A 672 -0.15 27.51 16.90
CA PRO A 672 -1.35 27.93 16.21
C PRO A 672 -2.55 27.06 16.55
N ARG A 673 -3.72 27.63 16.49
CA ARG A 673 -4.96 26.89 16.33
C ARG A 673 -5.02 26.43 14.86
N THR A 674 -4.81 25.14 14.64
CA THR A 674 -4.63 24.59 13.29
C THR A 674 -5.89 23.87 12.82
N ALA A 675 -6.37 24.22 11.63
CA ALA A 675 -7.37 23.44 10.90
C ALA A 675 -6.72 22.63 9.79
N LEU A 676 -7.09 21.37 9.67
CA LEU A 676 -6.72 20.48 8.56
C LEU A 676 -7.98 20.21 7.73
N PHE A 677 -8.01 20.70 6.50
CA PHE A 677 -9.15 20.54 5.61
C PHE A 677 -9.16 19.20 4.91
N SER A 678 -10.34 18.57 4.85
CA SER A 678 -10.62 17.36 4.07
C SER A 678 -11.88 17.56 3.23
N THR A 679 -11.86 17.06 1.99
CA THR A 679 -13.06 16.81 1.22
C THR A 679 -13.76 15.55 1.73
N TRP A 680 -15.07 15.43 1.50
CA TRP A 680 -15.82 14.23 1.82
C TRP A 680 -15.58 13.10 0.80
N GLY A 681 -15.31 13.44 -0.45
CA GLY A 681 -15.15 12.49 -1.54
C GLY A 681 -13.73 11.94 -1.71
N SER A 682 -12.73 12.47 -0.97
CA SER A 682 -11.34 11.99 -1.03
C SER A 682 -10.59 12.35 0.24
N SER A 683 -10.66 11.48 1.22
CA SER A 683 -9.93 11.65 2.49
C SER A 683 -8.60 10.85 2.54
N GLU A 684 -8.27 10.12 1.48
CA GLU A 684 -7.08 9.24 1.40
C GLU A 684 -5.79 9.96 1.77
N LYS A 685 -5.44 11.01 1.04
CA LYS A 685 -4.16 11.72 1.27
C LYS A 685 -4.14 12.47 2.61
N VAL A 686 -5.30 12.95 3.04
CA VAL A 686 -5.47 13.62 4.34
C VAL A 686 -5.26 12.64 5.51
N GLY A 687 -5.64 11.39 5.34
CA GLY A 687 -5.43 10.33 6.33
C GLY A 687 -3.96 10.17 6.71
N TRP A 688 -3.04 10.26 5.75
CA TRP A 688 -1.59 10.21 6.01
C TRP A 688 -1.08 11.44 6.78
N VAL A 689 -1.62 12.62 6.52
CA VAL A 689 -1.29 13.82 7.30
C VAL A 689 -1.81 13.70 8.73
N ARG A 690 -3.05 13.22 8.91
CA ARG A 690 -3.64 12.93 10.22
C ARG A 690 -2.79 11.93 11.00
N TYR A 691 -2.40 10.82 10.36
CA TYR A 691 -1.53 9.83 10.96
C TYR A 691 -0.21 10.44 11.43
N ALA A 692 0.46 11.20 10.55
CA ALA A 692 1.72 11.86 10.89
C ALA A 692 1.57 12.86 12.06
N PHE A 693 0.48 13.63 12.10
CA PHE A 693 0.21 14.57 13.18
C PHE A 693 -0.05 13.85 14.50
N ASP A 694 -0.86 12.80 14.50
CA ASP A 694 -1.13 12.00 15.70
C ASP A 694 0.14 11.31 16.22
N GLN A 695 0.97 10.70 15.33
CA GLN A 695 2.23 10.08 15.72
C GLN A 695 3.25 11.07 16.30
N HIS A 696 3.19 12.35 15.89
CA HIS A 696 4.07 13.42 16.39
C HIS A 696 3.38 14.37 17.37
N GLU A 697 2.17 14.03 17.84
CA GLU A 697 1.40 14.78 18.84
C GLU A 697 1.13 16.25 18.42
N ILE A 698 0.99 16.51 17.11
CA ILE A 698 0.67 17.82 16.57
C ILE A 698 -0.85 18.01 16.61
N ALA A 699 -1.31 19.01 17.37
CA ALA A 699 -2.72 19.29 17.54
C ALA A 699 -3.33 19.94 16.28
N TYR A 700 -4.52 19.48 15.89
CA TYR A 700 -5.30 20.02 14.77
C TYR A 700 -6.78 19.73 14.93
N ASP A 701 -7.62 20.56 14.32
CA ASP A 701 -9.04 20.28 14.10
C ASP A 701 -9.23 19.81 12.66
N LEU A 702 -9.86 18.64 12.47
CA LEU A 702 -10.27 18.17 11.14
C LEU A 702 -11.51 18.94 10.72
N VAL A 703 -11.43 19.65 9.60
CA VAL A 703 -12.53 20.50 9.11
C VAL A 703 -12.94 20.14 7.67
N PHE A 704 -14.22 20.26 7.41
CA PHE A 704 -14.85 19.98 6.13
C PHE A 704 -15.51 21.24 5.57
N LYS A 705 -16.23 21.09 4.44
CA LYS A 705 -16.95 22.18 3.79
C LYS A 705 -17.85 22.98 4.73
N GLU A 706 -18.49 22.32 5.69
CA GLU A 706 -19.43 22.92 6.63
C GLU A 706 -18.75 23.99 7.48
N GLN A 707 -17.58 23.67 8.04
CA GLN A 707 -16.81 24.60 8.87
C GLN A 707 -16.19 25.74 8.06
N ILE A 708 -15.77 25.49 6.81
CA ILE A 708 -15.21 26.53 5.91
C ILE A 708 -16.31 27.50 5.49
N ARG A 709 -17.46 26.99 5.05
CA ARG A 709 -18.61 27.83 4.61
C ARG A 709 -19.22 28.66 5.74
N ALA A 710 -19.15 28.16 6.99
CA ALA A 710 -19.66 28.89 8.14
C ALA A 710 -18.96 30.24 8.38
N GLY A 711 -17.78 30.46 7.76
CA GLY A 711 -17.02 31.70 7.88
C GLY A 711 -16.43 31.93 9.27
N ASN A 712 -16.04 33.20 9.55
CA ASN A 712 -15.37 33.59 10.80
C ASN A 712 -14.14 32.72 11.11
N LEU A 713 -13.41 32.32 10.06
CA LEU A 713 -12.31 31.37 10.16
C LEU A 713 -11.14 31.91 11.02
N ARG A 714 -10.89 33.24 10.94
CA ARG A 714 -9.79 33.86 11.69
C ARG A 714 -10.04 33.88 13.21
N ASP A 715 -11.29 33.94 13.65
CA ASP A 715 -11.64 33.87 15.07
C ASP A 715 -11.34 32.48 15.68
N ARG A 716 -11.38 31.45 14.84
CA ARG A 716 -11.19 30.06 15.25
C ARG A 716 -9.79 29.53 15.00
N TYR A 717 -9.15 29.95 13.92
CA TYR A 717 -7.90 29.37 13.45
C TYR A 717 -6.85 30.44 13.14
N ASP A 718 -5.60 30.06 13.35
CA ASP A 718 -4.43 30.83 13.01
C ASP A 718 -3.78 30.31 11.72
N VAL A 719 -3.84 28.96 11.53
CA VAL A 719 -3.34 28.26 10.36
C VAL A 719 -4.43 27.33 9.81
N ILE A 720 -4.66 27.37 8.51
CA ILE A 720 -5.48 26.40 7.78
C ILE A 720 -4.58 25.68 6.80
N ILE A 721 -4.62 24.35 6.80
CA ILE A 721 -3.88 23.49 5.87
C ILE A 721 -4.87 22.90 4.87
N LEU A 722 -4.63 23.14 3.58
CA LEU A 722 -5.24 22.42 2.46
C LEU A 722 -4.22 21.39 1.96
N PRO A 723 -4.22 20.17 2.47
CA PRO A 723 -3.28 19.16 2.05
C PRO A 723 -3.64 18.63 0.67
N THR A 724 -2.71 17.93 0.02
CA THR A 724 -3.02 17.20 -1.22
C THR A 724 -4.23 16.28 -1.01
N GLN A 725 -5.10 16.22 -2.00
CA GLN A 725 -6.32 15.40 -1.97
C GLN A 725 -6.28 14.27 -3.02
N GLY A 726 -5.27 14.25 -3.91
CA GLY A 726 -5.22 13.34 -5.05
C GLY A 726 -6.28 13.64 -6.11
N ARG A 727 -6.67 14.93 -6.26
CA ARG A 727 -7.81 15.36 -7.10
C ARG A 727 -7.49 16.65 -7.85
N SER A 728 -8.31 16.98 -8.86
CA SER A 728 -8.22 18.29 -9.49
C SER A 728 -8.61 19.41 -8.50
N THR A 729 -8.13 20.62 -8.72
CA THR A 729 -8.48 21.81 -7.94
C THR A 729 -9.99 22.06 -7.92
N LYS A 730 -10.67 21.83 -9.06
CA LYS A 730 -12.12 21.89 -9.15
C LYS A 730 -12.79 20.89 -8.20
N ASP A 731 -12.29 19.66 -8.14
CA ASP A 731 -12.87 18.63 -7.27
C ASP A 731 -12.51 18.85 -5.78
N ILE A 732 -11.40 19.55 -5.48
CA ILE A 732 -11.11 20.01 -4.11
C ILE A 732 -12.12 21.08 -3.65
N VAL A 733 -12.53 21.96 -4.54
CA VAL A 733 -13.46 23.05 -4.22
C VAL A 733 -14.92 22.60 -4.26
N PHE A 734 -15.33 21.81 -5.25
CA PHE A 734 -16.74 21.42 -5.46
C PHE A 734 -17.08 20.00 -5.00
N ASP A 735 -16.10 19.14 -4.77
CA ASP A 735 -16.19 17.77 -4.25
C ASP A 735 -17.24 16.89 -4.97
N ILE A 736 -18.01 16.10 -4.23
CA ILE A 736 -19.02 15.18 -4.77
C ILE A 736 -20.16 15.97 -5.45
N PRO A 737 -20.49 15.69 -6.71
CA PRO A 737 -21.59 16.37 -7.39
C PRO A 737 -22.93 16.25 -6.65
N VAL A 738 -23.66 17.35 -6.52
CA VAL A 738 -24.99 17.38 -5.88
C VAL A 738 -26.04 16.84 -6.85
N LYS A 739 -26.14 15.51 -6.95
CA LYS A 739 -27.12 14.78 -7.77
C LYS A 739 -27.83 13.73 -6.91
N GLY A 740 -29.11 13.44 -7.23
CA GLY A 740 -29.88 12.43 -6.51
C GLY A 740 -30.27 12.84 -5.08
N LYS A 741 -30.38 11.86 -4.18
CA LYS A 741 -30.75 12.06 -2.77
C LYS A 741 -29.55 12.51 -1.95
N PRO A 742 -29.74 13.22 -0.81
CA PRO A 742 -28.68 13.48 0.17
C PRO A 742 -28.00 12.19 0.60
N LEU A 743 -26.68 12.28 0.88
CA LEU A 743 -25.84 11.18 1.34
C LEU A 743 -25.39 11.46 2.78
N PRO A 744 -26.19 11.08 3.77
CA PRO A 744 -25.86 11.33 5.17
C PRO A 744 -24.74 10.41 5.67
N TYR A 745 -23.79 10.99 6.39
CA TYR A 745 -22.74 10.34 7.14
C TYR A 745 -22.84 10.75 8.62
N THR A 746 -23.90 10.29 9.28
CA THR A 746 -24.20 10.60 10.68
C THR A 746 -24.53 9.33 11.47
N LYS A 747 -24.12 9.28 12.72
CA LYS A 747 -24.41 8.16 13.62
C LYS A 747 -25.87 8.15 14.02
N THR A 748 -26.50 6.99 14.00
CA THR A 748 -27.86 6.74 14.47
C THR A 748 -27.94 5.38 15.18
N ASP A 749 -29.05 5.07 15.85
CA ASP A 749 -29.23 3.74 16.50
C ASP A 749 -29.14 2.59 15.48
N ARG A 750 -29.59 2.83 14.25
CA ARG A 750 -29.53 1.83 13.17
C ARG A 750 -28.16 1.78 12.49
N TYR A 751 -27.48 2.91 12.32
CA TYR A 751 -26.21 3.03 11.62
C TYR A 751 -25.14 3.53 12.60
N ARG A 752 -24.64 2.62 13.43
CA ARG A 752 -23.80 2.91 14.60
C ARG A 752 -22.36 3.27 14.25
N PHE A 753 -21.91 2.88 13.06
CA PHE A 753 -20.52 3.01 12.63
C PHE A 753 -20.29 4.21 11.67
N LEU A 754 -21.33 5.01 11.37
CA LEU A 754 -21.19 6.25 10.61
C LEU A 754 -20.98 7.44 11.55
N GLY A 755 -20.41 8.54 11.00
CA GLY A 755 -20.22 9.81 11.72
C GLY A 755 -18.96 9.89 12.57
N ASP A 756 -18.09 8.87 12.57
CA ASP A 756 -16.78 8.96 13.20
C ASP A 756 -15.84 9.81 12.32
N TYR A 757 -14.92 10.55 12.98
CA TYR A 757 -13.95 11.46 12.34
C TYR A 757 -14.58 12.61 11.55
N GLY A 758 -15.82 12.92 11.81
CA GLY A 758 -16.64 13.97 11.17
C GLY A 758 -18.04 13.46 10.85
N ALA A 759 -19.00 14.35 10.80
CA ALA A 759 -20.40 14.03 10.49
C ALA A 759 -20.99 15.08 9.56
N SER A 760 -21.84 14.64 8.61
CA SER A 760 -22.59 15.52 7.70
C SER A 760 -23.95 14.91 7.37
N GLU A 761 -24.98 15.74 7.32
CA GLU A 761 -26.29 15.32 6.81
C GLU A 761 -26.29 15.12 5.30
N ASP A 762 -25.31 15.68 4.61
CA ASP A 762 -25.09 15.45 3.17
C ASP A 762 -23.63 15.68 2.80
N VAL A 763 -22.90 14.63 2.54
CA VAL A 763 -21.47 14.70 2.15
C VAL A 763 -21.27 15.23 0.71
N ARG A 764 -22.34 15.45 -0.07
CA ARG A 764 -22.24 15.99 -1.43
C ARG A 764 -21.94 17.49 -1.41
N GLY A 765 -21.28 17.95 -2.47
CA GLY A 765 -20.81 19.33 -2.60
C GLY A 765 -19.58 19.62 -1.75
N GLY A 766 -18.73 20.51 -2.23
CA GLY A 766 -17.50 20.92 -1.57
C GLY A 766 -17.64 22.25 -0.84
N MET A 767 -16.52 22.92 -0.54
CA MET A 767 -16.55 24.27 0.06
C MET A 767 -17.17 25.31 -0.88
N GLY A 768 -17.16 25.09 -2.20
CA GLY A 768 -17.71 26.00 -3.21
C GLY A 768 -16.98 27.34 -3.26
N LEU A 769 -17.48 28.25 -4.10
CA LEU A 769 -16.88 29.60 -4.18
C LEU A 769 -17.11 30.39 -2.88
N GLU A 770 -18.19 30.12 -2.17
CA GLU A 770 -18.43 30.74 -0.85
C GLU A 770 -17.30 30.41 0.12
N GLY A 771 -16.89 29.14 0.19
CA GLY A 771 -15.77 28.73 1.03
C GLY A 771 -14.42 29.31 0.59
N VAL A 772 -14.20 29.46 -0.71
CA VAL A 772 -13.00 30.14 -1.25
C VAL A 772 -12.95 31.59 -0.80
N VAL A 773 -14.09 32.29 -0.82
CA VAL A 773 -14.21 33.68 -0.32
C VAL A 773 -13.88 33.75 1.18
N GLU A 774 -14.38 32.81 1.97
CA GLU A 774 -14.07 32.76 3.40
C GLU A 774 -12.57 32.47 3.67
N LEU A 775 -11.93 31.61 2.87
CA LEU A 775 -10.47 31.41 2.93
C LEU A 775 -9.70 32.68 2.56
N ARG A 776 -10.16 33.43 1.57
CA ARG A 776 -9.56 34.73 1.21
C ARG A 776 -9.63 35.71 2.39
N LYS A 777 -10.83 35.90 2.98
CA LYS A 777 -11.03 36.74 4.18
C LYS A 777 -10.13 36.31 5.35
N PHE A 778 -10.00 34.99 5.55
CA PHE A 778 -9.13 34.42 6.58
C PHE A 778 -7.67 34.88 6.41
N VAL A 779 -7.15 34.76 5.18
CA VAL A 779 -5.77 35.18 4.88
C VAL A 779 -5.63 36.69 4.99
N GLU A 780 -6.53 37.48 4.42
CA GLU A 780 -6.51 38.95 4.45
C GLU A 780 -6.54 39.49 5.88
N ALA A 781 -7.19 38.77 6.81
CA ALA A 781 -7.25 39.12 8.25
C ALA A 781 -6.08 38.56 9.09
N GLY A 782 -4.96 38.14 8.46
CA GLY A 782 -3.73 37.74 9.16
C GLY A 782 -3.61 36.22 9.39
N GLY A 783 -4.45 35.39 8.77
CA GLY A 783 -4.33 33.94 8.79
C GLY A 783 -3.23 33.41 7.87
N THR A 784 -2.67 32.26 8.20
CA THR A 784 -1.71 31.55 7.34
C THR A 784 -2.41 30.36 6.67
N LEU A 785 -2.49 30.39 5.34
CA LEU A 785 -2.99 29.28 4.52
C LEU A 785 -1.78 28.48 4.01
N ILE A 786 -1.70 27.19 4.36
CA ILE A 786 -0.70 26.26 3.85
C ILE A 786 -1.36 25.32 2.87
N THR A 787 -0.80 25.16 1.67
CA THR A 787 -1.32 24.26 0.65
C THR A 787 -0.23 23.33 0.17
N THR A 788 -0.56 22.05 -0.11
CA THR A 788 0.44 21.05 -0.52
C THR A 788 0.00 20.25 -1.75
N GLY A 789 0.95 19.84 -2.57
CA GLY A 789 0.73 19.01 -3.75
C GLY A 789 -0.28 19.60 -4.73
N ASP A 790 -1.31 18.84 -5.10
CA ASP A 790 -2.37 19.28 -6.02
C ASP A 790 -3.23 20.43 -5.46
N ALA A 791 -3.43 20.49 -4.14
CA ALA A 791 -4.14 21.58 -3.50
C ALA A 791 -3.38 22.93 -3.55
N SER A 792 -2.06 22.89 -3.84
CA SER A 792 -1.26 24.11 -3.96
C SER A 792 -1.67 25.01 -5.13
N ALA A 793 -2.40 24.48 -6.12
CA ALA A 793 -2.91 25.26 -7.23
C ALA A 793 -4.25 25.97 -6.93
N VAL A 794 -4.98 25.57 -5.87
CA VAL A 794 -6.26 26.19 -5.49
C VAL A 794 -6.15 27.72 -5.30
N PRO A 795 -5.14 28.25 -4.57
CA PRO A 795 -5.02 29.70 -4.42
C PRO A 795 -4.85 30.46 -5.73
N VAL A 796 -4.18 29.87 -6.71
CA VAL A 796 -3.94 30.49 -8.03
C VAL A 796 -5.17 30.37 -8.92
N GLU A 797 -5.74 29.17 -9.04
CA GLU A 797 -6.85 28.90 -9.98
C GLU A 797 -8.19 29.51 -9.53
N PHE A 798 -8.34 29.75 -8.23
CA PHE A 798 -9.55 30.35 -7.65
C PHE A 798 -9.35 31.79 -7.15
N GLY A 799 -8.27 32.47 -7.57
CA GLY A 799 -8.11 33.91 -7.42
C GLY A 799 -7.82 34.40 -5.99
N LEU A 800 -7.19 33.56 -5.13
CA LEU A 800 -6.63 34.04 -3.87
C LEU A 800 -5.28 34.75 -4.10
N ILE A 801 -4.60 34.40 -5.22
CA ILE A 801 -3.33 34.99 -5.66
C ILE A 801 -3.50 35.42 -7.12
N ASP A 802 -3.25 36.69 -7.43
CA ASP A 802 -3.52 37.24 -8.75
C ASP A 802 -2.32 37.18 -9.72
N ASP A 803 -1.09 37.14 -9.24
CA ASP A 803 0.10 37.38 -10.05
C ASP A 803 0.88 36.12 -10.45
N ILE A 804 0.48 34.94 -9.97
CA ILE A 804 1.12 33.65 -10.28
C ILE A 804 0.22 32.87 -11.22
N VAL A 805 0.84 32.26 -12.22
CA VAL A 805 0.11 31.42 -13.19
C VAL A 805 0.43 29.95 -12.94
N SER A 806 -0.61 29.14 -12.77
CA SER A 806 -0.50 27.67 -12.81
C SER A 806 -0.50 27.20 -14.25
N THR A 807 0.41 26.32 -14.61
CA THR A 807 0.48 25.65 -15.91
C THR A 807 0.65 24.16 -15.71
N ARG A 808 0.09 23.38 -16.62
CA ARG A 808 0.40 21.95 -16.66
C ARG A 808 1.76 21.73 -17.31
N ALA A 809 2.46 20.70 -16.86
CA ALA A 809 3.67 20.26 -17.52
C ALA A 809 3.42 19.86 -19.00
N PRO A 810 4.42 19.97 -19.91
CA PRO A 810 4.29 19.64 -21.32
C PRO A 810 3.74 18.23 -21.58
N GLY A 811 3.17 18.00 -22.76
CA GLY A 811 2.34 16.84 -23.09
C GLY A 811 2.98 15.44 -22.98
N ASP A 812 4.31 15.33 -22.96
CA ASP A 812 5.06 14.07 -22.74
C ASP A 812 5.60 13.94 -21.30
N PHE A 813 5.31 14.90 -20.45
CA PHE A 813 5.74 14.89 -19.05
C PHE A 813 5.08 13.74 -18.29
N TYR A 814 5.95 12.96 -17.62
CA TYR A 814 5.50 11.85 -16.76
C TYR A 814 6.46 11.68 -15.60
N ALA A 815 5.98 11.86 -14.39
CA ALA A 815 6.75 11.82 -13.15
C ALA A 815 5.99 11.06 -12.05
N PRO A 816 6.03 9.71 -12.08
CA PRO A 816 5.29 8.90 -11.11
C PRO A 816 6.08 8.79 -9.79
N GLY A 817 6.12 9.86 -9.00
CA GLY A 817 6.75 9.89 -7.70
C GLY A 817 8.28 9.72 -7.67
N PRO A 818 9.08 10.25 -8.63
CA PRO A 818 10.53 10.21 -8.50
C PRO A 818 11.00 11.06 -7.31
N ILE A 819 12.19 10.75 -6.80
CA ILE A 819 12.92 11.62 -5.87
C ILE A 819 13.78 12.55 -6.70
N VAL A 820 13.57 13.86 -6.54
CA VAL A 820 14.27 14.88 -7.28
C VAL A 820 15.08 15.78 -6.37
N LYS A 821 16.08 16.44 -6.92
CA LYS A 821 16.85 17.47 -6.26
C LYS A 821 16.03 18.75 -6.19
N ALA A 822 15.98 19.38 -5.04
CA ALA A 822 15.45 20.74 -4.87
C ALA A 822 16.49 21.65 -4.22
N LYS A 823 16.56 22.88 -4.69
CA LYS A 823 17.52 23.90 -4.23
C LYS A 823 16.81 24.87 -3.28
N VAL A 824 17.36 25.04 -2.10
CA VAL A 824 16.88 25.98 -1.09
C VAL A 824 17.41 27.38 -1.42
N LEU A 825 16.51 28.32 -1.66
CA LEU A 825 16.86 29.73 -1.98
C LEU A 825 16.85 30.65 -0.77
N GLN A 826 16.11 30.29 0.28
CA GLN A 826 15.96 31.08 1.52
C GLN A 826 16.31 30.25 2.76
N PRO A 827 17.59 29.84 2.95
CA PRO A 827 17.95 28.90 4.02
C PRO A 827 17.76 29.48 5.45
N LYS A 828 17.66 30.78 5.63
CA LYS A 828 17.39 31.41 6.93
C LYS A 828 15.89 31.47 7.26
N ASN A 829 15.01 31.19 6.30
CA ASN A 829 13.59 31.17 6.60
C ASN A 829 13.28 30.02 7.58
N PRO A 830 12.46 30.24 8.61
CA PRO A 830 12.15 29.23 9.62
C PRO A 830 11.62 27.90 9.07
N VAL A 831 11.01 27.86 7.88
CA VAL A 831 10.60 26.61 7.21
C VAL A 831 11.76 25.63 7.07
N PHE A 832 12.99 26.13 6.89
CA PHE A 832 14.20 25.33 6.67
C PHE A 832 15.06 25.12 7.94
N TYR A 833 14.60 25.47 9.12
CA TYR A 833 15.35 25.16 10.34
C TYR A 833 15.56 23.64 10.48
N GLY A 834 16.78 23.25 10.82
CA GLY A 834 17.22 21.85 10.87
C GLY A 834 17.67 21.26 9.53
N TYR A 835 17.58 22.03 8.42
CA TYR A 835 18.12 21.68 7.11
C TYR A 835 19.38 22.51 6.83
N ASP A 836 20.51 21.81 6.65
CA ASP A 836 21.83 22.49 6.47
C ASP A 836 22.27 22.47 5.00
N GLU A 837 21.58 21.71 4.15
CA GLU A 837 21.97 21.53 2.75
C GLU A 837 21.36 22.62 1.85
N ALA A 838 22.17 23.14 0.92
CA ALA A 838 21.68 24.03 -0.13
C ALA A 838 20.79 23.31 -1.16
N GLU A 839 20.97 22.01 -1.31
CA GLU A 839 20.19 21.13 -2.17
C GLU A 839 19.76 19.89 -1.39
N MET A 840 18.50 19.48 -1.51
CA MET A 840 17.96 18.34 -0.79
C MET A 840 17.09 17.44 -1.67
N PRO A 841 17.00 16.14 -1.35
CA PRO A 841 16.05 15.25 -2.01
C PRO A 841 14.62 15.58 -1.56
N VAL A 842 13.70 15.68 -2.53
CA VAL A 842 12.26 15.79 -2.30
C VAL A 842 11.53 14.85 -3.24
N ARG A 843 10.39 14.34 -2.79
CA ARG A 843 9.53 13.52 -3.65
C ARG A 843 8.69 14.43 -4.56
N TRP A 844 8.72 14.16 -5.87
CA TRP A 844 7.84 14.86 -6.81
C TRP A 844 6.38 14.43 -6.60
N ALA A 845 5.47 15.40 -6.52
CA ALA A 845 4.08 15.12 -6.15
C ALA A 845 3.02 15.75 -7.07
N SER A 846 3.39 16.63 -8.01
CA SER A 846 2.43 17.41 -8.79
C SER A 846 2.83 17.52 -10.26
N ASN A 847 1.82 17.62 -11.14
CA ASN A 847 2.00 17.98 -12.55
C ASN A 847 1.74 19.48 -12.81
N THR A 848 1.51 20.25 -11.74
CA THR A 848 1.31 21.69 -11.80
C THR A 848 2.63 22.40 -11.63
N LEU A 849 2.94 23.32 -12.54
CA LEU A 849 4.11 24.17 -12.54
C LEU A 849 3.67 25.61 -12.35
N TYR A 850 4.47 26.41 -11.62
CA TYR A 850 4.17 27.81 -11.36
C TYR A 850 5.04 28.73 -12.20
N GLY A 851 4.39 29.62 -12.97
CA GLY A 851 5.01 30.76 -13.60
C GLY A 851 5.07 31.92 -12.60
N VAL A 852 6.26 32.26 -12.13
CA VAL A 852 6.48 33.34 -11.16
C VAL A 852 7.11 34.53 -11.90
N PRO A 853 6.43 35.70 -11.95
CA PRO A 853 6.99 36.88 -12.60
C PRO A 853 8.22 37.39 -11.85
N GLU A 854 9.12 38.06 -12.56
CA GLU A 854 10.42 38.54 -12.04
C GLU A 854 10.31 39.28 -10.71
N ARG A 855 9.30 40.17 -10.57
CA ARG A 855 9.08 40.95 -9.34
C ARG A 855 8.69 40.08 -8.11
N LEU A 856 8.27 38.82 -8.31
CA LEU A 856 7.90 37.91 -7.24
C LEU A 856 8.92 36.77 -7.06
N LYS A 857 10.04 36.75 -7.81
CA LYS A 857 11.07 35.72 -7.64
C LYS A 857 11.61 35.63 -6.21
N GLY A 858 11.71 36.77 -5.50
CA GLY A 858 12.05 36.80 -4.08
C GLY A 858 11.03 36.08 -3.16
N ARG A 859 9.92 35.59 -3.67
CA ARG A 859 8.92 34.79 -2.93
C ARG A 859 9.12 33.27 -3.11
N VAL A 860 10.01 32.88 -4.01
CA VAL A 860 10.38 31.48 -4.21
C VAL A 860 11.36 31.11 -3.10
N MET A 861 11.00 30.12 -2.30
CA MET A 861 11.81 29.64 -1.18
C MET A 861 12.65 28.42 -1.57
N MET A 862 12.14 27.63 -2.51
CA MET A 862 12.78 26.42 -3.04
C MET A 862 12.42 26.27 -4.51
N GLU A 863 13.36 25.81 -5.32
CA GLU A 863 13.16 25.56 -6.76
C GLU A 863 13.69 24.20 -7.20
N PHE A 864 13.20 23.70 -8.34
CA PHE A 864 13.70 22.49 -8.97
C PHE A 864 14.74 22.89 -10.03
N PRO A 865 15.99 22.38 -9.98
CA PRO A 865 16.99 22.66 -11.01
C PRO A 865 16.67 22.03 -12.35
N GLY A 866 15.80 20.99 -12.37
CA GLY A 866 15.37 20.29 -13.59
C GLY A 866 16.49 19.47 -14.24
N GLY A 867 16.18 18.93 -15.44
CA GLY A 867 17.12 18.09 -16.19
C GLY A 867 17.30 16.69 -15.63
N LYS A 868 17.97 15.83 -16.39
CA LYS A 868 18.23 14.44 -15.96
C LYS A 868 19.02 14.35 -14.66
N GLU A 869 19.95 15.25 -14.44
CA GLU A 869 20.78 15.32 -13.23
C GLU A 869 19.99 15.76 -11.99
N GLY A 870 18.82 16.34 -12.19
CA GLY A 870 17.88 16.68 -11.12
C GLY A 870 17.10 15.48 -10.58
N VAL A 871 17.08 14.32 -11.29
CA VAL A 871 16.41 13.10 -10.84
C VAL A 871 17.40 12.25 -10.03
N LEU A 872 17.18 12.11 -8.74
CA LEU A 872 18.06 11.39 -7.82
C LEU A 872 17.74 9.90 -7.72
N SER A 873 16.46 9.55 -7.85
CA SER A 873 15.98 8.17 -7.84
C SER A 873 14.64 8.04 -8.57
N GLY A 874 14.39 6.92 -9.21
CA GLY A 874 13.28 6.73 -10.12
C GLY A 874 13.54 7.33 -11.49
N PHE A 875 12.49 7.67 -12.21
CA PHE A 875 12.62 8.31 -13.53
C PHE A 875 11.58 9.43 -13.72
N MET A 876 11.92 10.37 -14.58
CA MET A 876 11.05 11.47 -15.00
C MET A 876 11.23 11.71 -16.50
N ARG A 877 10.16 11.62 -17.28
CA ARG A 877 10.15 12.08 -18.68
C ARG A 877 9.84 13.57 -18.71
N GLY A 878 10.49 14.30 -19.60
CA GLY A 878 10.30 15.76 -19.71
C GLY A 878 10.89 16.57 -18.55
N ALA A 879 11.92 16.04 -17.86
CA ALA A 879 12.56 16.70 -16.69
C ALA A 879 13.09 18.13 -16.97
N ASP A 880 13.44 18.47 -18.24
CA ASP A 880 13.84 19.81 -18.63
C ASP A 880 12.70 20.84 -18.51
N GLY A 881 11.46 20.39 -18.64
CA GLY A 881 10.28 21.24 -18.50
C GLY A 881 10.02 21.78 -17.09
N VAL A 882 10.70 21.20 -16.09
CA VAL A 882 10.58 21.64 -14.67
C VAL A 882 11.76 22.47 -14.20
N LYS A 883 12.68 22.79 -15.09
CA LYS A 883 13.86 23.59 -14.76
C LYS A 883 13.48 24.96 -14.21
N ASP A 884 14.12 25.34 -13.10
CA ASP A 884 13.95 26.62 -12.39
C ASP A 884 12.48 26.91 -11.98
N ARG A 885 11.66 25.85 -11.82
CA ARG A 885 10.29 25.97 -11.36
C ARG A 885 10.21 25.98 -9.84
N ALA A 886 9.32 26.84 -9.32
CA ALA A 886 9.13 26.98 -7.89
C ALA A 886 8.60 25.67 -7.27
N ALA A 887 9.27 25.20 -6.23
CA ALA A 887 8.86 24.08 -5.40
C ALA A 887 8.11 24.53 -4.14
N ILE A 888 8.53 25.68 -3.56
CA ILE A 888 7.85 26.30 -2.42
C ILE A 888 7.77 27.81 -2.66
N LEU A 889 6.55 28.35 -2.46
CA LEU A 889 6.26 29.78 -2.59
C LEU A 889 5.69 30.32 -1.27
N ASN A 890 6.10 31.50 -0.87
CA ASN A 890 5.59 32.21 0.31
C ASN A 890 5.06 33.59 -0.09
N ILE A 891 3.76 33.70 -0.27
CA ILE A 891 3.09 34.87 -0.82
C ILE A 891 2.36 35.61 0.29
N PRO A 892 2.75 36.86 0.63
CA PRO A 892 1.98 37.72 1.50
C PRO A 892 0.66 38.11 0.83
N GLN A 893 -0.44 38.09 1.57
CA GLN A 893 -1.75 38.49 1.11
C GLN A 893 -2.53 39.17 2.24
N GLY A 894 -2.84 40.49 2.09
CA GLY A 894 -3.37 41.27 3.19
C GLY A 894 -2.41 41.29 4.40
N GLU A 895 -2.94 41.02 5.59
CA GLU A 895 -2.14 40.89 6.83
C GLU A 895 -1.56 39.46 7.02
N GLY A 896 -2.02 38.48 6.23
CA GLY A 896 -1.59 37.09 6.32
C GLY A 896 -0.69 36.64 5.17
N ARG A 897 -0.73 35.34 4.87
CA ARG A 897 0.09 34.73 3.82
C ARG A 897 -0.44 33.40 3.32
N ILE A 898 -0.01 33.06 2.13
CA ILE A 898 -0.23 31.73 1.53
C ILE A 898 1.14 31.09 1.33
N LEU A 899 1.36 29.93 1.97
CA LEU A 899 2.54 29.09 1.83
C LEU A 899 2.19 27.90 0.95
N MET A 900 2.74 27.84 -0.25
CA MET A 900 2.42 26.82 -1.24
C MET A 900 3.58 25.85 -1.39
N PHE A 901 3.34 24.58 -1.16
CA PHE A 901 4.24 23.47 -1.49
C PHE A 901 3.76 22.79 -2.77
N ALA A 902 4.49 22.91 -3.87
CA ALA A 902 4.23 22.10 -5.08
C ALA A 902 4.52 20.60 -4.83
N THR A 903 5.31 20.26 -3.80
CA THR A 903 5.54 18.91 -3.31
C THR A 903 4.47 18.50 -2.29
N ASN A 904 4.48 17.25 -1.88
CA ASN A 904 3.74 16.79 -0.72
C ASN A 904 4.73 16.42 0.41
N PRO A 905 4.97 17.31 1.38
CA PRO A 905 5.95 17.08 2.44
C PRO A 905 5.55 15.97 3.42
N VAL A 906 4.31 15.46 3.36
CA VAL A 906 3.83 14.33 4.17
C VAL A 906 3.20 13.29 3.24
N TRP A 907 4.03 12.38 2.69
CA TRP A 907 3.62 11.36 1.76
C TRP A 907 3.68 9.95 2.38
N ARG A 908 2.52 9.29 2.55
CA ARG A 908 2.40 7.85 2.92
C ARG A 908 3.34 7.38 4.05
N TRP A 909 3.63 8.24 5.03
CA TRP A 909 4.62 7.94 6.08
C TRP A 909 6.01 7.54 5.56
N GLN A 910 6.37 7.96 4.34
CA GLN A 910 7.60 7.56 3.65
C GLN A 910 8.68 8.65 3.66
N ASN A 911 8.34 9.90 3.30
CA ASN A 911 9.30 10.99 3.15
C ASN A 911 9.54 11.77 4.46
N LEU A 912 9.86 11.06 5.54
CA LEU A 912 10.08 11.64 6.88
C LEU A 912 11.08 12.80 6.88
N GLY A 913 12.02 12.79 5.93
CA GLY A 913 13.00 13.86 5.71
C GLY A 913 12.39 15.22 5.37
N GLU A 914 11.15 15.25 4.83
CA GLU A 914 10.46 16.48 4.41
C GLU A 914 9.47 17.00 5.47
N PHE A 915 9.01 16.17 6.42
CA PHE A 915 7.95 16.50 7.38
C PHE A 915 8.24 17.79 8.17
N ARG A 916 9.51 18.01 8.53
CA ARG A 916 9.92 19.17 9.31
C ARG A 916 9.62 20.51 8.61
N MET A 917 9.58 20.58 7.28
CA MET A 917 9.23 21.82 6.59
C MET A 917 7.81 22.27 6.96
N LEU A 918 6.84 21.34 6.97
CA LEU A 918 5.48 21.62 7.38
C LEU A 918 5.39 21.93 8.89
N TYR A 919 6.09 21.16 9.73
CA TYR A 919 6.06 21.35 11.19
C TYR A 919 6.73 22.68 11.60
N ASN A 920 7.81 23.04 10.93
CA ASN A 920 8.47 24.35 11.12
C ASN A 920 7.54 25.50 10.72
N ALA A 921 6.79 25.35 9.63
CA ALA A 921 5.79 26.33 9.23
C ALA A 921 4.70 26.53 10.30
N LEU A 922 4.28 25.47 10.99
CA LEU A 922 3.32 25.54 12.10
C LEU A 922 3.93 26.22 13.34
N ILE A 923 5.13 25.81 13.76
CA ILE A 923 5.78 26.34 14.97
C ILE A 923 6.11 27.82 14.81
N ASN A 924 6.51 28.24 13.60
CA ASN A 924 6.97 29.60 13.29
C ASN A 924 5.98 30.40 12.43
N TRP A 925 4.70 30.09 12.49
CA TRP A 925 3.69 30.64 11.59
C TRP A 925 3.64 32.19 11.56
N LYS A 926 4.03 32.88 12.63
CA LYS A 926 4.13 34.35 12.70
C LYS A 926 5.41 34.91 12.06
N GLN A 927 6.47 34.10 11.91
CA GLN A 927 7.81 34.50 11.46
C GLN A 927 8.14 34.05 10.03
N LEU A 928 7.19 33.49 9.30
CA LEU A 928 7.41 33.00 7.93
C LEU A 928 7.70 34.14 6.92
N GLY A 929 7.47 35.40 7.29
CA GLY A 929 7.74 36.58 6.47
C GLY A 929 9.24 36.98 6.37
N ILE A 930 10.13 36.33 7.16
CA ILE A 930 11.56 36.57 7.09
C ILE A 930 12.10 36.07 5.75
N THR A 931 12.70 36.96 4.97
CA THR A 931 13.29 36.63 3.66
C THR A 931 14.74 37.16 3.62
N ASP A 932 15.61 36.36 3.00
CA ASP A 932 17.01 36.77 2.75
C ASP A 932 17.14 37.77 1.56
N VAL A 933 16.04 38.00 0.86
CA VAL A 933 15.98 38.78 -0.37
C VAL A 933 15.43 40.17 -0.04
N ALA A 934 16.17 41.24 -0.36
CA ALA A 934 15.68 42.60 -0.29
C ALA A 934 14.39 42.70 -1.18
N PRO A 935 13.36 43.45 -0.72
CA PRO A 935 12.18 43.66 -1.54
C PRO A 935 12.58 44.26 -2.89
N PRO A 936 12.03 43.82 -4.02
CA PRO A 936 12.35 44.37 -5.32
C PRO A 936 12.07 45.88 -5.31
N VAL A 937 13.06 46.66 -5.76
CA VAL A 937 12.89 48.10 -5.94
C VAL A 937 11.69 48.30 -6.90
N PRO A 938 10.64 49.05 -6.52
CA PRO A 938 9.54 49.32 -7.42
C PRO A 938 10.07 49.88 -8.75
N ALA A 939 9.66 49.27 -9.85
CA ALA A 939 10.00 49.80 -11.16
C ALA A 939 9.51 51.29 -11.21
N PRO A 940 10.29 52.23 -11.71
CA PRO A 940 9.85 53.60 -11.85
C PRO A 940 8.58 53.62 -12.73
N ILE A 941 7.50 54.19 -12.20
CA ILE A 941 6.26 54.40 -12.93
C ILE A 941 6.68 55.16 -14.19
N ALA A 942 6.59 54.50 -15.35
CA ALA A 942 6.78 55.18 -16.63
C ALA A 942 5.76 56.31 -16.70
N ALA A 943 6.24 57.55 -16.76
CA ALA A 943 5.37 58.67 -16.98
C ALA A 943 4.60 58.45 -18.28
N VAL A 944 3.29 58.34 -18.17
CA VAL A 944 2.40 58.33 -19.35
C VAL A 944 2.58 59.72 -19.97
N SER A 945 3.32 59.83 -21.09
CA SER A 945 3.32 61.00 -21.92
C SER A 945 1.91 61.15 -22.51
N ALA A 946 1.25 62.23 -22.11
CA ALA A 946 0.04 62.66 -22.74
C ALA A 946 0.39 63.15 -24.15
N GLU A 947 -0.05 62.43 -25.18
CA GLU A 947 -0.40 62.95 -26.52
C GLU A 947 -1.78 62.41 -26.92
#